data_86e57de17dcf6ee8b7b8039f529fb491
#
_entry.id   86e57de17dcf6ee8b7b8039f529fb491
#
_cell.length_a   1.000
_cell.length_b   1.000
_cell.length_c   1.000
_cell.angle_alpha   90.00
_cell.angle_beta   90.00
_cell.angle_gamma   90.00
#
_symmetry.space_group_name_H-M   'P 1'
#
loop_
_entity.id
_entity.type
_entity.pdbx_description
1 polymer ?
#
loop_
_entity_poly.entity_id
_entity_poly.type
_entity_poly.pdbx_seq_one_letter_code
_entity_poly.pdbx_strand_id
1 'polypeptide(L)'
;MNNNFNNMDDLFNQLMGNMGGFRSESRRYMINGREVTPEEFAIYRQTGKLPGNQGEAVNPTQQHGPKQDGILAKLGRNLTQEAREGKLDPVIGRNKEIQETSEILARRTKNNPVLVGDAGVGKTAVVEGLAQAIVNGDVPAAIKDKEIISIDISALEAGTQYRGSFEENIQNLVNEVKEAGNIILFFDEIHQILGAGSTGDGQGSKGLADILKPALSRGEITVIGATTQDEYRNTILKNAALARRFNEVKVNAPSPEDTFKILQGIRDLYEKHHNVILPDDVLKAAVDFSVQYIPQRSLPDKAIDLLDVTAAHLAAQHPVTDVNAVEREIEEEKAKQEAAVAKEDYEAALNSKIRIEKLEKEIANHAKDRKVTATVNDVAESVERMTGIPVSQMGATDIERLKDMGNRLQAKVIGQDKAVEAVARSIRRNRAGFDEGNRPIGSFLFVGPTGVGKTELAKQLALDLFGTKDAIIRLDMSEYSDRTAVSKLIGTTAGYVGYDDNSNTLTERVRRNPYSIILLDEIEKADPQVITLLLQVLDDGRLTDGQGNTVNFKNTVIIATSNAGFGYESNSTEDADKPELMDRLKPYFRPEFLNRFDAVIEFSHLDKEDLSKIVDLMLNEVNKTLSKKGIDLAVSEAAKAYMTEEGYDEVMGARPLRRVVEQQIRDKVTDFHLDNLDAKHLEADMEDGVLVIKKKXAK
;
A
#
# COMPACT_ATOMS: atom_id res chain seq x y z
N MET A 1 11.10 -3.56 44.56
CA MET A 1 9.78 -3.04 44.20
C MET A 1 9.37 -3.63 42.89
N ASN A 2 8.83 -4.86 42.94
CA ASN A 2 8.49 -5.64 41.77
C ASN A 2 7.00 -5.94 41.81
N ASN A 3 6.17 -5.07 41.28
CA ASN A 3 4.73 -5.39 41.30
C ASN A 3 3.91 -4.76 40.18
N ASN A 4 4.51 -4.56 39.00
CA ASN A 4 3.69 -3.96 37.94
C ASN A 4 3.56 -4.76 36.63
N PHE A 5 3.99 -6.03 36.63
CA PHE A 5 3.84 -6.87 35.45
C PHE A 5 2.67 -7.87 35.49
N ASN A 6 2.08 -8.07 36.63
CA ASN A 6 0.99 -9.02 36.75
C ASN A 6 -0.40 -8.49 36.36
N ASN A 7 -0.52 -7.16 36.23
CA ASN A 7 -1.83 -6.55 35.95
C ASN A 7 -2.24 -6.57 34.46
N MET A 8 -1.28 -6.78 33.58
CA MET A 8 -1.60 -6.73 32.13
C MET A 8 -2.19 -8.05 31.63
N ASP A 9 -1.70 -9.17 32.18
CA ASP A 9 -2.27 -10.48 31.84
C ASP A 9 -3.65 -10.66 32.48
N ASP A 10 -3.85 -10.14 33.68
CA ASP A 10 -5.16 -10.13 34.34
C ASP A 10 -6.15 -9.23 33.61
N LEU A 11 -5.70 -8.08 33.10
CA LEU A 11 -6.54 -7.19 32.31
C LEU A 11 -6.89 -7.82 30.97
N PHE A 12 -5.93 -8.51 30.36
CA PHE A 12 -6.15 -9.22 29.10
C PHE A 12 -7.17 -10.36 29.29
N ASN A 13 -7.01 -11.14 30.36
CA ASN A 13 -7.94 -12.22 30.66
C ASN A 13 -9.33 -11.69 31.02
N GLN A 14 -9.40 -10.55 31.70
CA GLN A 14 -10.66 -9.89 32.05
C GLN A 14 -11.37 -9.30 30.85
N LEU A 15 -10.58 -8.73 29.91
CA LEU A 15 -11.12 -8.17 28.66
C LEU A 15 -11.65 -9.28 27.74
N MET A 16 -10.91 -10.39 27.66
CA MET A 16 -11.30 -11.55 26.84
C MET A 16 -12.47 -12.32 27.44
N GLY A 17 -12.60 -12.33 28.76
CA GLY A 17 -13.71 -12.99 29.47
C GLY A 17 -15.06 -12.29 29.29
N ASN A 18 -15.05 -10.99 28.94
CA ASN A 18 -16.29 -10.21 28.83
C ASN A 18 -16.82 -10.11 27.38
N MET A 19 -16.08 -10.65 26.40
CA MET A 19 -16.57 -10.71 25.02
C MET A 19 -17.13 -12.10 24.74
N GLY A 20 -18.30 -12.37 25.34
CA GLY A 20 -18.98 -13.64 25.13
C GLY A 20 -19.43 -13.83 23.70
N GLY A 21 -18.97 -14.89 23.09
CA GLY A 21 -19.53 -15.33 21.82
C GLY A 21 -18.61 -15.87 20.75
N PHE A 22 -17.29 -15.82 20.95
CA PHE A 22 -16.39 -16.50 20.01
C PHE A 22 -15.83 -17.75 20.66
N ARG A 23 -16.19 -18.90 20.15
CA ARG A 23 -15.52 -20.15 20.48
C ARG A 23 -14.06 -20.01 20.03
N SER A 24 -13.17 -19.81 21.00
CA SER A 24 -11.74 -19.87 20.74
C SER A 24 -11.37 -21.30 20.39
N GLU A 25 -11.03 -21.56 19.15
CA GLU A 25 -10.19 -22.72 18.87
C GLU A 25 -8.91 -22.49 19.69
N SER A 26 -8.69 -23.37 20.65
CA SER A 26 -7.59 -23.27 21.59
C SER A 26 -6.27 -23.25 20.84
N ARG A 27 -5.53 -22.14 20.94
CA ARG A 27 -4.15 -22.06 20.47
C ARG A 27 -3.35 -23.10 21.26
N ARG A 28 -2.88 -24.12 20.58
CA ARG A 28 -2.01 -25.12 21.19
C ARG A 28 -0.57 -24.62 21.06
N TYR A 29 0.00 -24.24 22.18
CA TYR A 29 1.42 -23.90 22.26
C TYR A 29 2.18 -25.18 22.55
N MET A 30 3.16 -25.52 21.72
CA MET A 30 3.95 -26.74 21.86
C MET A 30 5.42 -26.38 22.08
N ILE A 31 6.02 -26.93 23.13
CA ILE A 31 7.46 -26.81 23.41
C ILE A 31 7.98 -28.22 23.66
N ASN A 32 8.93 -28.65 22.85
CA ASN A 32 9.58 -29.98 22.96
C ASN A 32 8.57 -31.14 23.04
N GLY A 33 7.54 -31.09 22.19
CA GLY A 33 6.54 -32.16 22.10
C GLY A 33 5.48 -32.15 23.20
N ARG A 34 5.51 -31.16 24.08
CA ARG A 34 4.53 -31.01 25.18
C ARG A 34 3.65 -29.78 24.89
N GLU A 35 2.36 -29.99 25.03
CA GLU A 35 1.39 -28.90 24.97
C GLU A 35 1.55 -28.05 26.24
N VAL A 36 1.74 -26.75 26.10
CA VAL A 36 1.98 -25.83 27.21
C VAL A 36 0.93 -24.71 27.18
N THR A 37 0.67 -24.15 28.35
CA THR A 37 -0.23 -23.01 28.47
C THR A 37 0.44 -21.74 27.88
N PRO A 38 -0.34 -20.72 27.49
CA PRO A 38 0.23 -19.45 27.08
C PRO A 38 1.21 -18.85 28.11
N GLU A 39 0.93 -19.06 29.37
CA GLU A 39 1.77 -18.59 30.48
C GLU A 39 3.10 -19.35 30.54
N GLU A 40 3.04 -20.67 30.43
CA GLU A 40 4.25 -21.53 30.36
C GLU A 40 5.11 -21.18 29.12
N PHE A 41 4.46 -20.90 28.00
CA PHE A 41 5.14 -20.49 26.76
C PHE A 41 5.84 -19.14 26.95
N ALA A 42 5.19 -18.19 27.60
CA ALA A 42 5.76 -16.88 27.91
C ALA A 42 6.98 -17.00 28.86
N ILE A 43 6.87 -17.84 29.88
CA ILE A 43 7.96 -18.09 30.83
C ILE A 43 9.15 -18.76 30.12
N TYR A 44 8.87 -19.76 29.27
CA TYR A 44 9.90 -20.41 28.47
C TYR A 44 10.62 -19.42 27.54
N ARG A 45 9.87 -18.53 26.95
CA ARG A 45 10.39 -17.49 26.06
C ARG A 45 11.30 -16.50 26.79
N GLN A 46 11.03 -16.23 28.07
CA GLN A 46 11.85 -15.33 28.89
C GLN A 46 13.07 -16.00 29.53
N THR A 47 12.90 -17.25 29.94
CA THR A 47 13.90 -17.94 30.80
C THR A 47 14.62 -19.09 30.11
N GLY A 48 14.08 -19.57 28.98
CA GLY A 48 14.57 -20.76 28.29
C GLY A 48 14.27 -22.07 29.03
N LYS A 49 13.43 -22.03 30.07
CA LYS A 49 13.10 -23.20 30.90
C LYS A 49 11.62 -23.31 31.12
N LEU A 50 11.09 -24.55 31.02
CA LEU A 50 9.69 -24.83 31.38
C LEU A 50 9.54 -24.94 32.89
N PRO A 51 8.54 -24.33 33.51
CA PRO A 51 8.28 -24.51 34.92
C PRO A 51 7.90 -25.98 35.20
N GLY A 52 8.55 -26.58 36.16
CA GLY A 52 8.18 -27.93 36.65
C GLY A 52 9.04 -29.08 36.17
N ASN A 53 10.11 -28.84 35.44
CA ASN A 53 11.01 -29.95 35.03
C ASN A 53 12.28 -29.92 35.88
N GLN A 54 12.27 -30.67 36.98
CA GLN A 54 13.51 -31.00 37.70
C GLN A 54 14.05 -32.29 37.09
N GLY A 55 15.06 -32.11 36.27
CA GLY A 55 16.12 -33.07 36.06
C GLY A 55 15.80 -34.43 35.48
N GLU A 56 15.96 -34.54 34.15
CA GLU A 56 16.61 -35.69 33.60
C GLU A 56 17.82 -35.16 32.79
N ALA A 57 19.01 -35.52 33.23
CA ALA A 57 20.22 -35.25 32.51
C ALA A 57 20.18 -36.08 31.22
N VAL A 58 20.00 -35.39 30.10
CA VAL A 58 20.11 -36.00 28.79
C VAL A 58 21.61 -36.29 28.60
N ASN A 59 21.97 -37.55 28.45
CA ASN A 59 23.30 -37.97 28.03
C ASN A 59 23.69 -37.26 26.75
N PRO A 60 24.92 -36.77 26.63
CA PRO A 60 25.37 -36.15 25.39
C PRO A 60 25.51 -37.18 24.30
N THR A 61 24.44 -37.52 23.64
CA THR A 61 24.49 -38.21 22.37
C THR A 61 25.09 -37.24 21.34
N GLN A 62 26.09 -37.74 20.66
CA GLN A 62 26.88 -37.14 19.60
C GLN A 62 26.28 -35.87 18.98
N GLN A 63 27.02 -34.79 19.12
CA GLN A 63 26.68 -33.51 18.47
C GLN A 63 26.73 -33.69 16.95
N HIS A 64 25.60 -34.05 16.37
CA HIS A 64 25.40 -33.94 14.93
C HIS A 64 24.86 -32.53 14.68
N GLY A 65 25.75 -31.61 14.39
CA GLY A 65 25.42 -30.24 14.08
C GLY A 65 26.53 -29.58 13.28
N PRO A 66 26.34 -28.40 12.76
CA PRO A 66 27.38 -27.72 12.02
C PRO A 66 28.60 -27.47 12.91
N LYS A 67 29.78 -27.61 12.34
CA LYS A 67 31.06 -27.34 13.03
C LYS A 67 31.07 -25.88 13.48
N GLN A 68 31.56 -25.60 14.68
CA GLN A 68 31.61 -24.25 15.24
C GLN A 68 32.39 -23.25 14.38
N ASP A 69 33.39 -23.72 13.63
CA ASP A 69 34.21 -22.89 12.75
C ASP A 69 33.90 -23.09 11.25
N GLY A 70 32.82 -23.78 10.92
CA GLY A 70 32.43 -24.07 9.54
C GLY A 70 31.72 -22.93 8.85
N ILE A 71 31.56 -23.05 7.53
CA ILE A 71 30.84 -22.08 6.69
C ILE A 71 29.39 -21.99 7.10
N LEU A 72 28.76 -23.09 7.47
CA LEU A 72 27.37 -23.11 7.94
C LEU A 72 27.18 -22.23 9.19
N ALA A 73 28.15 -22.28 10.12
CA ALA A 73 28.10 -21.45 11.33
C ALA A 73 28.31 -19.97 11.03
N LYS A 74 29.10 -19.64 10.01
CA LYS A 74 29.43 -18.26 9.63
C LYS A 74 28.38 -17.62 8.76
N LEU A 75 27.82 -18.35 7.80
CA LEU A 75 26.94 -17.82 6.76
C LEU A 75 25.49 -18.28 6.89
N GLY A 76 25.23 -19.27 7.75
CA GLY A 76 23.91 -19.84 7.94
C GLY A 76 23.23 -19.38 9.20
N ARG A 77 21.89 -19.34 9.14
CA ARG A 77 21.04 -19.13 10.30
C ARG A 77 20.38 -20.46 10.63
N ASN A 78 20.72 -21.05 11.78
CA ASN A 78 20.17 -22.35 12.18
C ASN A 78 18.78 -22.17 12.77
N LEU A 79 17.75 -22.41 11.96
CA LEU A 79 16.35 -22.23 12.37
C LEU A 79 15.93 -23.21 13.44
N THR A 80 16.45 -24.46 13.38
CA THR A 80 16.14 -25.49 14.37
C THR A 80 16.72 -25.12 15.74
N GLN A 81 17.94 -24.58 15.77
CA GLN A 81 18.54 -24.07 17.01
C GLN A 81 17.76 -22.88 17.57
N GLU A 82 17.33 -21.96 16.73
CA GLU A 82 16.51 -20.84 17.14
C GLU A 82 15.15 -21.31 17.70
N ALA A 83 14.59 -22.36 17.13
CA ALA A 83 13.36 -22.97 17.63
C ALA A 83 13.57 -23.58 19.03
N ARG A 84 14.72 -24.23 19.26
CA ARG A 84 15.07 -24.77 20.59
C ARG A 84 15.21 -23.67 21.63
N GLU A 85 15.76 -22.54 21.22
CA GLU A 85 15.96 -21.36 22.07
C GLU A 85 14.70 -20.51 22.26
N GLY A 86 13.61 -20.85 21.57
CA GLY A 86 12.35 -20.12 21.64
C GLY A 86 12.38 -18.76 20.96
N LYS A 87 13.31 -18.56 20.03
CA LYS A 87 13.48 -17.26 19.32
C LYS A 87 12.58 -17.08 18.11
N LEU A 88 11.95 -18.16 17.63
CA LEU A 88 11.07 -18.10 16.48
C LEU A 88 9.64 -17.72 16.90
N ASP A 89 8.99 -16.92 16.10
CA ASP A 89 7.61 -16.53 16.31
C ASP A 89 6.65 -17.71 16.06
N PRO A 90 5.50 -17.77 16.76
CA PRO A 90 4.52 -18.81 16.49
C PRO A 90 3.99 -18.67 15.05
N VAL A 91 3.87 -19.81 14.36
CA VAL A 91 3.38 -19.87 12.99
C VAL A 91 1.91 -20.27 13.02
N ILE A 92 1.07 -19.46 12.45
CA ILE A 92 -0.40 -19.57 12.54
C ILE A 92 -0.96 -19.88 11.14
N GLY A 93 -1.87 -20.88 11.10
CA GLY A 93 -2.62 -21.19 9.88
C GLY A 93 -1.84 -21.91 8.79
N ARG A 94 -0.67 -22.47 9.11
CA ARG A 94 0.21 -23.13 8.12
C ARG A 94 0.40 -24.62 8.38
N ASN A 95 -0.42 -25.24 9.19
CA ASN A 95 -0.27 -26.66 9.58
C ASN A 95 -0.26 -27.58 8.35
N LYS A 96 -1.12 -27.32 7.38
CA LYS A 96 -1.20 -28.11 6.14
C LYS A 96 0.10 -28.03 5.34
N GLU A 97 0.61 -26.82 5.14
CA GLU A 97 1.84 -26.58 4.38
C GLU A 97 3.06 -27.17 5.10
N ILE A 98 3.12 -27.05 6.42
CA ILE A 98 4.19 -27.61 7.26
C ILE A 98 4.16 -29.13 7.18
N GLN A 99 3.00 -29.75 7.28
CA GLN A 99 2.83 -31.20 7.18
C GLN A 99 3.24 -31.71 5.81
N GLU A 100 2.79 -31.05 4.74
CA GLU A 100 3.10 -31.40 3.36
C GLU A 100 4.62 -31.31 3.12
N THR A 101 5.26 -30.25 3.60
CA THR A 101 6.71 -30.04 3.49
C THR A 101 7.46 -31.16 4.23
N SER A 102 7.05 -31.50 5.45
CA SER A 102 7.69 -32.56 6.24
C SER A 102 7.55 -33.93 5.58
N GLU A 103 6.40 -34.21 4.98
CA GLU A 103 6.16 -35.48 4.29
C GLU A 103 7.01 -35.60 3.03
N ILE A 104 7.20 -34.48 2.28
CA ILE A 104 8.08 -34.46 1.11
C ILE A 104 9.52 -34.73 1.53
N LEU A 105 9.99 -34.09 2.61
CA LEU A 105 11.36 -34.31 3.12
C LEU A 105 11.60 -35.75 3.55
N ALA A 106 10.56 -36.46 3.99
CA ALA A 106 10.64 -37.85 4.43
C ALA A 106 10.63 -38.85 3.26
N ARG A 107 10.40 -38.42 2.03
CA ARG A 107 10.32 -39.31 0.86
C ARG A 107 11.68 -39.81 0.48
N ARG A 108 11.72 -40.99 -0.16
CA ARG A 108 12.95 -41.61 -0.64
C ARG A 108 13.55 -40.85 -1.83
N THR A 109 12.70 -40.37 -2.72
CA THR A 109 13.09 -39.63 -3.92
C THR A 109 12.19 -38.39 -4.05
N LYS A 110 12.66 -37.41 -4.82
CA LYS A 110 11.94 -36.15 -5.03
C LYS A 110 11.59 -35.49 -3.68
N ASN A 111 12.60 -35.45 -2.82
CA ASN A 111 12.48 -35.11 -1.39
C ASN A 111 12.91 -33.69 -1.10
N ASN A 112 13.00 -32.83 -2.10
CA ASN A 112 13.32 -31.40 -1.93
C ASN A 112 12.03 -30.59 -2.15
N PRO A 113 11.41 -30.09 -1.09
CA PRO A 113 10.22 -29.25 -1.27
C PRO A 113 10.58 -27.86 -1.77
N VAL A 114 9.77 -27.32 -2.65
CA VAL A 114 9.87 -25.91 -3.05
C VAL A 114 8.54 -25.23 -2.72
N LEU A 115 8.61 -24.23 -1.87
CA LEU A 115 7.46 -23.42 -1.44
C LEU A 115 7.20 -22.38 -2.52
N VAL A 116 6.03 -22.44 -3.14
CA VAL A 116 5.68 -21.61 -4.28
C VAL A 116 4.49 -20.73 -3.90
N GLY A 117 4.67 -19.43 -4.02
CA GLY A 117 3.63 -18.45 -3.72
C GLY A 117 4.10 -17.04 -3.98
N ASP A 118 3.16 -16.10 -3.98
CA ASP A 118 3.45 -14.71 -4.22
C ASP A 118 4.36 -14.13 -3.13
N ALA A 119 5.05 -13.04 -3.44
CA ALA A 119 5.89 -12.34 -2.47
C ALA A 119 5.02 -11.88 -1.28
N GLY A 120 5.52 -12.11 -0.07
CA GLY A 120 4.87 -11.65 1.14
C GLY A 120 3.76 -12.53 1.68
N VAL A 121 3.57 -13.77 1.15
CA VAL A 121 2.51 -14.66 1.65
C VAL A 121 2.92 -15.47 2.88
N GLY A 122 4.23 -15.45 3.25
CA GLY A 122 4.72 -16.15 4.44
C GLY A 122 5.38 -17.48 4.15
N LYS A 123 6.08 -17.61 3.02
CA LYS A 123 6.81 -18.83 2.68
C LYS A 123 7.87 -19.18 3.74
N THR A 124 8.62 -18.17 4.20
CA THR A 124 9.63 -18.33 5.25
C THR A 124 9.01 -18.80 6.56
N ALA A 125 7.81 -18.35 6.89
CA ALA A 125 7.10 -18.77 8.09
C ALA A 125 6.80 -20.27 8.08
N VAL A 126 6.53 -20.87 6.92
CA VAL A 126 6.32 -22.33 6.79
C VAL A 126 7.59 -23.07 7.21
N VAL A 127 8.76 -22.59 6.79
CA VAL A 127 10.05 -23.22 7.14
C VAL A 127 10.35 -23.06 8.63
N GLU A 128 10.06 -21.89 9.19
CA GLU A 128 10.22 -21.64 10.63
C GLU A 128 9.27 -22.55 11.46
N GLY A 129 8.04 -22.72 10.98
CA GLY A 129 7.08 -23.64 11.59
C GLY A 129 7.53 -25.10 11.50
N LEU A 130 8.15 -25.48 10.38
CA LEU A 130 8.74 -26.81 10.24
C LEU A 130 9.89 -27.03 11.23
N ALA A 131 10.75 -26.03 11.42
CA ALA A 131 11.83 -26.09 12.40
C ALA A 131 11.28 -26.29 13.81
N GLN A 132 10.21 -25.59 14.16
CA GLN A 132 9.51 -25.77 15.44
C GLN A 132 8.90 -27.17 15.55
N ALA A 133 8.32 -27.70 14.47
CA ALA A 133 7.74 -29.04 14.46
C ALA A 133 8.82 -30.11 14.64
N ILE A 134 10.02 -29.95 14.07
CA ILE A 134 11.14 -30.86 14.27
C ILE A 134 11.55 -30.87 15.74
N VAL A 135 11.69 -29.70 16.35
CA VAL A 135 12.07 -29.58 17.77
C VAL A 135 11.01 -30.23 18.68
N ASN A 136 9.74 -30.07 18.33
CA ASN A 136 8.62 -30.64 19.09
C ASN A 136 8.40 -32.14 18.83
N GLY A 137 9.06 -32.70 17.83
CA GLY A 137 8.90 -34.11 17.46
C GLY A 137 7.65 -34.41 16.63
N ASP A 138 6.96 -33.40 16.11
CA ASP A 138 5.73 -33.51 15.32
C ASP A 138 5.99 -33.70 13.82
N VAL A 139 6.98 -34.50 13.48
CA VAL A 139 7.41 -34.77 12.10
C VAL A 139 7.62 -36.26 11.90
N PRO A 140 7.66 -36.76 10.66
CA PRO A 140 8.02 -38.16 10.40
C PRO A 140 9.41 -38.52 10.98
N ALA A 141 9.55 -39.75 11.39
CA ALA A 141 10.76 -40.24 12.03
C ALA A 141 12.04 -39.99 11.20
N ALA A 142 11.91 -39.98 9.88
CA ALA A 142 13.06 -39.81 8.95
C ALA A 142 13.71 -38.42 9.10
N ILE A 143 13.00 -37.41 9.63
CA ILE A 143 13.53 -36.06 9.72
C ILE A 143 13.59 -35.52 11.16
N LYS A 144 13.33 -36.34 12.17
CA LYS A 144 13.35 -35.92 13.57
C LYS A 144 14.68 -35.36 14.05
N ASP A 145 15.78 -35.85 13.47
CA ASP A 145 17.14 -35.45 13.86
C ASP A 145 17.73 -34.37 12.93
N LYS A 146 16.96 -33.86 12.03
CA LYS A 146 17.46 -32.90 11.03
C LYS A 146 17.56 -31.49 11.60
N GLU A 147 18.53 -30.74 11.07
CA GLU A 147 18.74 -29.31 11.38
C GLU A 147 18.47 -28.52 10.11
N ILE A 148 17.61 -27.51 10.19
CA ILE A 148 17.32 -26.63 9.06
C ILE A 148 18.19 -25.39 9.19
N ILE A 149 19.02 -25.15 8.19
CA ILE A 149 19.91 -23.99 8.15
C ILE A 149 19.55 -23.13 6.93
N SER A 150 19.16 -21.90 7.18
CA SER A 150 18.86 -20.89 6.15
C SER A 150 20.17 -20.25 5.69
N ILE A 151 20.40 -20.25 4.38
CA ILE A 151 21.59 -19.65 3.78
C ILE A 151 21.19 -18.41 3.00
N ASP A 152 21.85 -17.28 3.29
CA ASP A 152 21.71 -16.04 2.55
C ASP A 152 22.69 -16.07 1.37
N ILE A 153 22.15 -16.09 0.17
CA ILE A 153 22.92 -16.11 -1.08
C ILE A 153 23.80 -14.87 -1.20
N SER A 154 23.27 -13.71 -0.79
CA SER A 154 24.02 -12.44 -0.83
C SER A 154 25.26 -12.48 0.08
N ALA A 155 25.16 -13.14 1.23
CA ALA A 155 26.27 -13.30 2.16
C ALA A 155 27.36 -14.21 1.59
N LEU A 156 26.96 -15.21 0.79
CA LEU A 156 27.92 -16.08 0.08
C LEU A 156 28.75 -15.28 -0.93
N GLU A 157 28.14 -14.28 -1.58
CA GLU A 157 28.80 -13.47 -2.59
C GLU A 157 29.65 -12.34 -1.97
N ALA A 158 29.22 -11.77 -0.86
CA ALA A 158 29.78 -10.54 -0.29
C ALA A 158 31.19 -10.68 0.30
N GLY A 159 31.61 -11.88 0.68
CA GLY A 159 32.91 -12.12 1.30
C GLY A 159 34.03 -12.45 0.33
N THR A 160 33.80 -12.41 -0.98
CA THR A 160 34.74 -12.93 -1.97
C THR A 160 35.20 -11.83 -2.92
N GLN A 161 36.51 -11.47 -2.83
CA GLN A 161 37.15 -10.55 -3.76
C GLN A 161 37.62 -11.24 -5.05
N TYR A 162 37.70 -12.57 -5.03
CA TYR A 162 38.20 -13.38 -6.15
C TYR A 162 37.20 -14.51 -6.46
N ARG A 163 37.04 -14.80 -7.73
CA ARG A 163 36.12 -15.81 -8.27
C ARG A 163 36.36 -17.21 -7.70
N GLY A 164 37.65 -17.59 -7.51
CA GLY A 164 38.00 -18.88 -6.97
C GLY A 164 37.59 -19.13 -5.52
N SER A 165 37.54 -18.08 -4.71
CA SER A 165 37.13 -18.19 -3.30
C SER A 165 35.63 -18.42 -3.13
N PHE A 166 34.82 -17.90 -4.06
CA PHE A 166 33.36 -18.11 -4.04
C PHE A 166 33.03 -19.59 -4.33
N GLU A 167 33.62 -20.14 -5.39
CA GLU A 167 33.44 -21.56 -5.77
C GLU A 167 33.92 -22.48 -4.66
N GLU A 168 35.06 -22.16 -4.04
CA GLU A 168 35.60 -22.89 -2.91
C GLU A 168 34.68 -22.88 -1.71
N ASN A 169 34.09 -21.73 -1.38
CA ASN A 169 33.11 -21.57 -0.28
C ASN A 169 31.86 -22.44 -0.50
N ILE A 170 31.34 -22.48 -1.73
CA ILE A 170 30.17 -23.30 -2.06
C ILE A 170 30.55 -24.80 -1.96
N GLN A 171 31.70 -25.18 -2.48
CA GLN A 171 32.16 -26.59 -2.41
C GLN A 171 32.37 -27.02 -0.95
N ASN A 172 32.91 -26.12 -0.12
CA ASN A 172 33.09 -26.36 1.31
C ASN A 172 31.75 -26.48 2.03
N LEU A 173 30.76 -25.66 1.64
CA LEU A 173 29.38 -25.73 2.14
C LEU A 173 28.76 -27.10 1.84
N VAL A 174 28.85 -27.55 0.59
CA VAL A 174 28.33 -28.86 0.16
C VAL A 174 29.01 -29.98 0.92
N ASN A 175 30.33 -29.92 1.06
CA ASN A 175 31.12 -30.93 1.77
C ASN A 175 30.74 -30.98 3.26
N GLU A 176 30.55 -29.83 3.90
CA GLU A 176 30.15 -29.75 5.30
C GLU A 176 28.76 -30.36 5.52
N VAL A 177 27.80 -30.07 4.60
CA VAL A 177 26.47 -30.65 4.64
C VAL A 177 26.49 -32.16 4.50
N LYS A 178 27.30 -32.67 3.57
CA LYS A 178 27.49 -34.14 3.36
C LYS A 178 28.09 -34.82 4.60
N GLU A 179 29.11 -34.22 5.19
CA GLU A 179 29.80 -34.80 6.37
C GLU A 179 28.86 -34.80 7.60
N ALA A 180 28.08 -33.75 7.80
CA ALA A 180 27.16 -33.67 8.93
C ALA A 180 26.03 -34.70 8.82
N GLY A 181 25.51 -34.92 7.62
CA GLY A 181 24.50 -35.93 7.32
C GLY A 181 23.08 -35.63 7.79
N ASN A 182 22.90 -34.62 8.63
CA ASN A 182 21.60 -34.29 9.23
C ASN A 182 21.13 -32.87 8.90
N ILE A 183 21.70 -32.24 7.88
CA ILE A 183 21.41 -30.82 7.56
C ILE A 183 20.48 -30.73 6.37
N ILE A 184 19.45 -29.91 6.50
CA ILE A 184 18.56 -29.46 5.43
C ILE A 184 18.83 -27.96 5.20
N LEU A 185 19.23 -27.62 3.99
CA LEU A 185 19.48 -26.22 3.62
C LEU A 185 18.17 -25.57 3.19
N PHE A 186 17.94 -24.33 3.61
CA PHE A 186 16.83 -23.50 3.13
C PHE A 186 17.39 -22.33 2.33
N PHE A 187 16.93 -22.19 1.09
CA PHE A 187 17.26 -21.07 0.22
C PHE A 187 15.98 -20.29 -0.11
N ASP A 188 15.89 -19.06 0.37
CA ASP A 188 14.85 -18.16 -0.08
C ASP A 188 15.22 -17.64 -1.48
N GLU A 189 14.23 -17.44 -2.32
CA GLU A 189 14.42 -17.03 -3.71
C GLU A 189 15.38 -17.96 -4.46
N ILE A 190 15.16 -19.26 -4.35
CA ILE A 190 16.03 -20.33 -4.91
C ILE A 190 16.25 -20.18 -6.43
N HIS A 191 15.34 -19.48 -7.12
CA HIS A 191 15.48 -19.20 -8.55
C HIS A 191 16.75 -18.38 -8.87
N GLN A 192 17.24 -17.57 -7.94
CA GLN A 192 18.48 -16.81 -8.11
C GLN A 192 19.68 -17.73 -8.26
N ILE A 193 19.66 -18.87 -7.57
CA ILE A 193 20.72 -19.89 -7.66
C ILE A 193 20.58 -20.70 -8.94
N LEU A 194 19.35 -21.14 -9.24
CA LEU A 194 19.08 -22.17 -10.26
C LEU A 194 18.84 -21.59 -11.65
N GLY A 195 18.41 -20.32 -11.73
CA GLY A 195 18.09 -19.64 -12.98
C GLY A 195 19.22 -18.85 -13.60
N ALA A 196 20.32 -18.68 -12.91
CA ALA A 196 21.44 -17.88 -13.36
C ALA A 196 22.28 -18.63 -14.40
N GLY A 197 22.18 -18.24 -15.63
CA GLY A 197 22.97 -18.83 -16.70
C GLY A 197 22.32 -18.84 -18.07
N SER A 198 21.09 -18.31 -18.21
CA SER A 198 20.38 -18.33 -19.50
C SER A 198 20.52 -17.04 -20.32
N THR A 199 21.02 -15.95 -19.74
CA THR A 199 21.27 -14.71 -20.47
C THR A 199 22.65 -14.16 -20.13
N GLY A 200 23.47 -13.98 -21.14
CA GLY A 200 24.90 -13.63 -21.01
C GLY A 200 25.21 -12.43 -20.14
N ASP A 201 26.39 -12.45 -19.57
CA ASP A 201 27.08 -11.43 -18.80
C ASP A 201 26.92 -11.43 -17.26
N GLY A 202 26.21 -12.39 -16.69
CA GLY A 202 26.24 -12.56 -15.24
C GLY A 202 27.26 -13.63 -14.84
N GLN A 203 28.54 -13.28 -14.79
CA GLN A 203 29.60 -14.26 -14.54
C GLN A 203 29.70 -14.76 -13.10
N GLY A 204 28.98 -14.12 -12.15
CA GLY A 204 29.09 -14.47 -10.72
C GLY A 204 28.22 -15.61 -10.23
N SER A 205 27.12 -15.89 -10.91
CA SER A 205 26.12 -16.85 -10.43
C SER A 205 26.22 -18.26 -11.04
N LYS A 206 27.05 -18.47 -12.05
CA LYS A 206 27.27 -19.77 -12.67
C LYS A 206 27.91 -20.80 -11.71
N GLY A 207 28.74 -20.32 -10.79
CA GLY A 207 29.44 -21.18 -9.85
C GLY A 207 28.52 -21.90 -8.86
N LEU A 208 27.53 -21.22 -8.31
CA LEU A 208 26.63 -21.82 -7.32
C LEU A 208 25.70 -22.85 -7.95
N ALA A 209 25.06 -22.49 -9.07
CA ALA A 209 24.19 -23.41 -9.80
C ALA A 209 24.94 -24.66 -10.28
N ASP A 210 26.15 -24.50 -10.81
CA ASP A 210 26.95 -25.58 -11.36
C ASP A 210 27.40 -26.58 -10.28
N ILE A 211 27.59 -26.12 -9.04
CA ILE A 211 27.98 -27.00 -7.91
C ILE A 211 26.73 -27.64 -7.27
N LEU A 212 25.66 -26.87 -7.08
CA LEU A 212 24.46 -27.35 -6.39
C LEU A 212 23.63 -28.31 -7.25
N LYS A 213 23.51 -28.07 -8.56
CA LYS A 213 22.72 -28.93 -9.45
C LYS A 213 23.21 -30.40 -9.42
N PRO A 214 24.50 -30.68 -9.54
CA PRO A 214 24.98 -32.09 -9.43
C PRO A 214 24.73 -32.69 -8.05
N ALA A 215 24.94 -31.93 -6.97
CA ALA A 215 24.74 -32.41 -5.60
C ALA A 215 23.26 -32.75 -5.36
N LEU A 216 22.36 -31.93 -5.85
CA LEU A 216 20.91 -32.18 -5.79
C LEU A 216 20.51 -33.38 -6.63
N SER A 217 21.07 -33.49 -7.85
CA SER A 217 20.75 -34.56 -8.78
C SER A 217 21.20 -35.92 -8.26
N ARG A 218 22.34 -35.98 -7.53
CA ARG A 218 22.86 -37.19 -6.93
C ARG A 218 22.22 -37.53 -5.56
N GLY A 219 21.41 -36.62 -5.01
CA GLY A 219 20.80 -36.79 -3.70
C GLY A 219 21.78 -36.60 -2.54
N GLU A 220 22.90 -35.91 -2.78
CA GLU A 220 23.95 -35.68 -1.77
C GLU A 220 23.54 -34.64 -0.73
N ILE A 221 22.66 -33.71 -1.07
CA ILE A 221 22.14 -32.70 -0.18
C ILE A 221 20.60 -32.62 -0.29
N THR A 222 19.96 -32.17 0.77
CA THR A 222 18.52 -31.93 0.82
C THR A 222 18.27 -30.43 0.99
N VAL A 223 17.40 -29.88 0.16
CA VAL A 223 17.16 -28.44 0.09
C VAL A 223 15.67 -28.15 0.14
N ILE A 224 15.30 -27.13 0.91
CA ILE A 224 13.99 -26.49 0.84
C ILE A 224 14.19 -25.17 0.08
N GLY A 225 13.43 -24.97 -0.98
CA GLY A 225 13.45 -23.71 -1.74
C GLY A 225 12.18 -22.92 -1.52
N ALA A 226 12.25 -21.61 -1.72
CA ALA A 226 11.08 -20.74 -1.76
C ALA A 226 11.20 -19.83 -2.99
N THR A 227 10.10 -19.67 -3.73
CA THR A 227 10.09 -18.88 -4.97
C THR A 227 8.66 -18.50 -5.34
N THR A 228 8.51 -17.68 -6.37
CA THR A 228 7.19 -17.36 -6.95
C THR A 228 6.80 -18.40 -8.00
N GLN A 229 5.52 -18.41 -8.38
CA GLN A 229 4.99 -19.34 -9.38
C GLN A 229 5.67 -19.16 -10.74
N ASP A 230 5.88 -17.91 -11.15
CA ASP A 230 6.50 -17.60 -12.44
C ASP A 230 7.97 -18.06 -12.47
N GLU A 231 8.70 -17.80 -11.41
CA GLU A 231 10.11 -18.20 -11.31
C GLU A 231 10.25 -19.72 -11.23
N TYR A 232 9.34 -20.40 -10.53
CA TYR A 232 9.30 -21.86 -10.46
C TYR A 232 9.14 -22.47 -11.86
N ARG A 233 8.20 -21.97 -12.65
CA ARG A 233 7.99 -22.44 -14.03
C ARG A 233 9.21 -22.16 -14.91
N ASN A 234 9.83 -21.00 -14.75
CA ASN A 234 10.91 -20.55 -15.63
C ASN A 234 12.27 -21.16 -15.27
N THR A 235 12.45 -21.66 -14.05
CA THR A 235 13.74 -22.21 -13.58
C THR A 235 13.68 -23.71 -13.34
N ILE A 236 12.94 -24.16 -12.34
CA ILE A 236 12.96 -25.57 -11.90
C ILE A 236 12.24 -26.45 -12.92
N LEU A 237 11.03 -26.08 -13.37
CA LEU A 237 10.25 -26.92 -14.29
C LEU A 237 10.88 -27.02 -15.68
N LYS A 238 11.62 -26.01 -16.11
CA LYS A 238 12.30 -26.06 -17.43
C LYS A 238 13.52 -26.97 -17.43
N ASN A 239 14.07 -27.29 -16.26
CA ASN A 239 15.23 -28.18 -16.13
C ASN A 239 14.75 -29.54 -15.69
N ALA A 240 14.81 -30.55 -16.58
CA ALA A 240 14.28 -31.90 -16.32
C ALA A 240 15.00 -32.59 -15.13
N ALA A 241 16.28 -32.34 -14.94
CA ALA A 241 17.03 -32.91 -13.83
C ALA A 241 16.57 -32.37 -12.48
N LEU A 242 16.32 -31.06 -12.41
CA LEU A 242 15.80 -30.43 -11.20
C LEU A 242 14.34 -30.76 -10.94
N ALA A 243 13.53 -30.80 -12.01
CA ALA A 243 12.09 -31.11 -11.90
C ALA A 243 11.84 -32.50 -11.28
N ARG A 244 12.79 -33.44 -11.49
CA ARG A 244 12.73 -34.79 -10.90
C ARG A 244 13.12 -34.83 -9.42
N ARG A 245 13.75 -33.78 -8.90
CA ARG A 245 14.25 -33.72 -7.52
C ARG A 245 13.43 -32.82 -6.59
N PHE A 246 12.63 -31.93 -7.16
CA PHE A 246 11.83 -30.99 -6.39
C PHE A 246 10.34 -31.34 -6.44
N ASN A 247 9.66 -31.03 -5.36
CA ASN A 247 8.23 -31.21 -5.23
C ASN A 247 7.60 -29.89 -4.74
N GLU A 248 6.58 -29.42 -5.45
CA GLU A 248 5.93 -28.13 -5.17
C GLU A 248 5.03 -28.20 -3.93
N VAL A 249 5.14 -27.21 -3.05
CA VAL A 249 4.18 -26.95 -1.98
C VAL A 249 3.60 -25.55 -2.24
N LYS A 250 2.31 -25.47 -2.50
CA LYS A 250 1.64 -24.19 -2.72
C LYS A 250 1.43 -23.47 -1.40
N VAL A 251 1.85 -22.21 -1.35
CA VAL A 251 1.65 -21.31 -0.21
C VAL A 251 0.81 -20.14 -0.67
N ASN A 252 -0.46 -20.16 -0.35
CA ASN A 252 -1.41 -19.10 -0.68
C ASN A 252 -1.39 -18.03 0.41
N ALA A 253 -1.81 -16.81 0.04
CA ALA A 253 -1.99 -15.75 1.02
C ALA A 253 -2.99 -16.21 2.09
N PRO A 254 -2.73 -15.93 3.37
CA PRO A 254 -3.72 -16.27 4.41
C PRO A 254 -4.99 -15.44 4.24
N SER A 255 -6.08 -15.93 4.80
CA SER A 255 -7.34 -15.19 4.85
C SER A 255 -7.18 -13.94 5.75
N PRO A 256 -8.04 -12.93 5.62
CA PRO A 256 -8.03 -11.81 6.56
C PRO A 256 -8.17 -12.25 8.02
N GLU A 257 -8.99 -13.27 8.29
CA GLU A 257 -9.18 -13.82 9.63
C GLU A 257 -7.89 -14.45 10.18
N ASP A 258 -7.20 -15.24 9.37
CA ASP A 258 -5.93 -15.84 9.75
C ASP A 258 -4.83 -14.78 9.90
N THR A 259 -4.85 -13.76 9.05
CA THR A 259 -3.90 -12.63 9.14
C THR A 259 -4.09 -11.88 10.46
N PHE A 260 -5.34 -11.67 10.89
CA PHE A 260 -5.62 -11.07 12.19
C PHE A 260 -5.01 -11.88 13.33
N LYS A 261 -5.11 -13.22 13.28
CA LYS A 261 -4.49 -14.11 14.27
C LYS A 261 -2.95 -14.02 14.22
N ILE A 262 -2.37 -13.90 13.02
CA ILE A 262 -0.94 -13.71 12.85
C ILE A 262 -0.50 -12.41 13.53
N LEU A 263 -1.22 -11.31 13.30
CA LEU A 263 -0.92 -10.02 13.93
C LEU A 263 -1.03 -10.10 15.45
N GLN A 264 -2.03 -10.82 15.97
CA GLN A 264 -2.16 -11.06 17.42
C GLN A 264 -0.95 -11.81 17.97
N GLY A 265 -0.42 -12.78 17.21
CA GLY A 265 0.74 -13.57 17.62
C GLY A 265 2.05 -12.81 17.64
N ILE A 266 2.20 -11.80 16.77
CA ILE A 266 3.42 -11.01 16.66
C ILE A 266 3.31 -9.62 17.31
N ARG A 267 2.13 -9.26 17.80
CA ARG A 267 1.85 -7.93 18.37
C ARG A 267 2.86 -7.51 19.43
N ASP A 268 3.18 -8.42 20.34
CA ASP A 268 4.07 -8.12 21.46
C ASP A 268 5.46 -7.65 21.00
N LEU A 269 5.97 -8.22 19.91
CA LEU A 269 7.25 -7.81 19.35
C LEU A 269 7.22 -6.35 18.88
N TYR A 270 6.15 -5.96 18.20
CA TYR A 270 6.01 -4.60 17.67
C TYR A 270 5.68 -3.60 18.78
N GLU A 271 4.87 -3.99 19.75
CA GLU A 271 4.59 -3.16 20.94
C GLU A 271 5.86 -2.87 21.72
N LYS A 272 6.69 -3.89 21.92
CA LYS A 272 7.94 -3.77 22.65
C LYS A 272 8.96 -2.94 21.88
N HIS A 273 9.07 -3.17 20.57
CA HIS A 273 10.04 -2.46 19.71
C HIS A 273 9.75 -0.96 19.64
N HIS A 274 8.47 -0.59 19.48
CA HIS A 274 8.06 0.80 19.27
C HIS A 274 7.58 1.50 20.55
N ASN A 275 7.40 0.75 21.65
CA ASN A 275 6.83 1.26 22.91
C ASN A 275 5.42 1.85 22.70
N VAL A 276 4.60 1.14 21.94
CA VAL A 276 3.22 1.54 21.57
C VAL A 276 2.29 0.38 21.90
N ILE A 277 1.09 0.69 22.39
CA ILE A 277 0.04 -0.31 22.62
C ILE A 277 -0.77 -0.46 21.34
N LEU A 278 -0.95 -1.71 20.87
CA LEU A 278 -1.66 -2.04 19.64
C LEU A 278 -2.91 -2.88 19.98
N PRO A 279 -4.07 -2.23 20.19
CA PRO A 279 -5.30 -2.97 20.52
C PRO A 279 -5.80 -3.83 19.36
N ASP A 280 -6.69 -4.77 19.63
CA ASP A 280 -7.27 -5.68 18.63
C ASP A 280 -7.98 -4.93 17.49
N ASP A 281 -8.66 -3.82 17.77
CA ASP A 281 -9.32 -3.02 16.74
C ASP A 281 -8.31 -2.39 15.77
N VAL A 282 -7.13 -2.05 16.25
CA VAL A 282 -6.02 -1.53 15.43
C VAL A 282 -5.46 -2.66 14.54
N LEU A 283 -5.28 -3.85 15.09
CA LEU A 283 -4.84 -5.03 14.32
C LEU A 283 -5.83 -5.35 13.20
N LYS A 284 -7.12 -5.35 13.54
CA LYS A 284 -8.18 -5.58 12.56
C LYS A 284 -8.19 -4.51 11.48
N ALA A 285 -8.03 -3.25 11.87
CA ALA A 285 -7.94 -2.13 10.92
C ALA A 285 -6.74 -2.29 9.97
N ALA A 286 -5.60 -2.74 10.48
CA ALA A 286 -4.41 -2.98 9.65
C ALA A 286 -4.69 -4.04 8.58
N VAL A 287 -5.39 -5.12 8.95
CA VAL A 287 -5.80 -6.16 7.99
C VAL A 287 -6.80 -5.61 6.99
N ASP A 288 -7.89 -5.03 7.45
CA ASP A 288 -9.00 -4.58 6.60
C ASP A 288 -8.56 -3.48 5.64
N PHE A 289 -7.81 -2.50 6.13
CA PHE A 289 -7.35 -1.38 5.30
C PHE A 289 -6.28 -1.84 4.29
N SER A 290 -5.40 -2.76 4.67
CA SER A 290 -4.42 -3.30 3.71
C SER A 290 -5.11 -4.08 2.59
N VAL A 291 -6.14 -4.84 2.90
CA VAL A 291 -6.93 -5.55 1.88
C VAL A 291 -7.63 -4.56 0.96
N GLN A 292 -8.24 -3.54 1.51
CA GLN A 292 -9.06 -2.59 0.75
C GLN A 292 -8.23 -1.59 -0.06
N TYR A 293 -7.15 -1.05 0.52
CA TYR A 293 -6.41 0.09 -0.06
C TYR A 293 -5.03 -0.25 -0.60
N ILE A 294 -4.51 -1.45 -0.35
CA ILE A 294 -3.21 -1.90 -0.87
C ILE A 294 -3.40 -3.23 -1.60
N PRO A 295 -4.14 -3.24 -2.73
CA PRO A 295 -4.45 -4.51 -3.42
C PRO A 295 -3.26 -5.12 -4.16
N GLN A 296 -2.21 -4.35 -4.42
CA GLN A 296 -1.05 -4.79 -5.19
C GLN A 296 -0.05 -5.65 -4.40
N ARG A 297 -0.23 -5.75 -3.09
CA ARG A 297 0.60 -6.58 -2.21
C ARG A 297 -0.21 -7.69 -1.57
N SER A 298 0.43 -8.66 -0.97
CA SER A 298 -0.19 -9.85 -0.39
C SER A 298 -0.25 -9.81 1.13
N LEU A 299 -1.29 -10.42 1.70
CA LEU A 299 -1.34 -10.74 3.12
C LEU A 299 -0.38 -11.92 3.40
N PRO A 300 0.26 -11.99 4.57
CA PRO A 300 0.12 -11.07 5.70
C PRO A 300 1.05 -9.86 5.64
N ASP A 301 1.98 -9.84 4.71
CA ASP A 301 3.08 -8.87 4.67
C ASP A 301 2.58 -7.42 4.66
N LYS A 302 1.58 -7.13 3.83
CA LYS A 302 1.04 -5.76 3.72
C LYS A 302 0.37 -5.30 5.02
N ALA A 303 -0.27 -6.20 5.75
CA ALA A 303 -0.90 -5.87 7.03
C ALA A 303 0.16 -5.66 8.12
N ILE A 304 1.18 -6.51 8.15
CA ILE A 304 2.31 -6.38 9.09
C ILE A 304 3.05 -5.07 8.86
N ASP A 305 3.32 -4.75 7.60
CA ASP A 305 4.01 -3.52 7.21
C ASP A 305 3.21 -2.27 7.61
N LEU A 306 1.90 -2.30 7.39
CA LEU A 306 1.01 -1.19 7.77
C LEU A 306 1.01 -0.99 9.29
N LEU A 307 0.95 -2.08 10.05
CA LEU A 307 1.02 -2.05 11.51
C LEU A 307 2.35 -1.46 11.99
N ASP A 308 3.45 -1.91 11.39
CA ASP A 308 4.80 -1.46 11.72
C ASP A 308 4.98 0.05 11.42
N VAL A 309 4.53 0.49 10.25
CA VAL A 309 4.58 1.92 9.86
C VAL A 309 3.77 2.77 10.83
N THR A 310 2.58 2.31 11.22
CA THR A 310 1.69 3.02 12.16
C THR A 310 2.38 3.15 13.53
N ALA A 311 2.91 2.05 14.05
CA ALA A 311 3.59 2.02 15.35
C ALA A 311 4.86 2.88 15.33
N ALA A 312 5.64 2.81 14.26
CA ALA A 312 6.86 3.62 14.09
C ALA A 312 6.56 5.12 14.07
N HIS A 313 5.48 5.51 13.36
CA HIS A 313 5.07 6.92 13.28
C HIS A 313 4.64 7.45 14.65
N LEU A 314 3.86 6.66 15.40
CA LEU A 314 3.44 7.02 16.76
C LEU A 314 4.64 7.14 17.71
N ALA A 315 5.58 6.20 17.61
CA ALA A 315 6.81 6.23 18.43
C ALA A 315 7.65 7.49 18.15
N ALA A 316 7.74 7.90 16.89
CA ALA A 316 8.47 9.11 16.49
C ALA A 316 7.81 10.38 17.04
N GLN A 317 6.49 10.42 17.14
CA GLN A 317 5.74 11.55 17.68
C GLN A 317 5.77 11.61 19.20
N HIS A 318 6.07 10.51 19.88
CA HIS A 318 6.07 10.38 21.33
C HIS A 318 7.40 9.74 21.78
N PRO A 319 8.52 10.45 21.61
CA PRO A 319 9.85 9.90 21.95
C PRO A 319 9.97 9.58 23.45
N VAL A 320 10.56 8.42 23.75
CA VAL A 320 10.81 7.95 25.11
C VAL A 320 12.18 8.45 25.55
N THR A 321 12.25 8.91 26.79
CA THR A 321 13.50 9.33 27.41
C THR A 321 14.42 8.12 27.60
N ASP A 322 15.65 8.18 27.05
CA ASP A 322 16.68 7.18 27.31
C ASP A 322 17.30 7.45 28.70
N VAL A 323 16.78 6.78 29.72
CA VAL A 323 17.18 6.97 31.10
C VAL A 323 18.68 6.69 31.28
N ASN A 324 19.21 5.65 30.64
CA ASN A 324 20.63 5.30 30.76
C ASN A 324 21.55 6.37 30.18
N ALA A 325 21.19 6.95 29.04
CA ALA A 325 21.95 8.06 28.43
C ALA A 325 21.89 9.31 29.31
N VAL A 326 20.73 9.62 29.89
CA VAL A 326 20.54 10.78 30.78
C VAL A 326 21.34 10.57 32.08
N GLU A 327 21.33 9.36 32.65
CA GLU A 327 22.12 9.04 33.86
C GLU A 327 23.64 9.23 33.61
N ARG A 328 24.14 8.79 32.47
CA ARG A 328 25.55 9.00 32.09
C ARG A 328 25.87 10.48 31.98
N GLU A 329 25.00 11.26 31.37
CA GLU A 329 25.16 12.72 31.24
C GLU A 329 25.17 13.39 32.61
N ILE A 330 24.32 12.92 33.57
CA ILE A 330 24.32 13.42 34.95
C ILE A 330 25.66 13.16 35.62
N GLU A 331 26.23 11.96 35.47
CA GLU A 331 27.53 11.61 36.03
C GLU A 331 28.66 12.50 35.47
N GLU A 332 28.65 12.75 34.17
CA GLU A 332 29.60 13.64 33.51
C GLU A 332 29.48 15.07 34.04
N GLU A 333 28.26 15.58 34.21
CA GLU A 333 28.03 16.92 34.74
C GLU A 333 28.41 17.04 36.21
N LYS A 334 28.21 15.98 37.03
CA LYS A 334 28.68 15.95 38.43
C LYS A 334 30.18 16.01 38.49
N ALA A 335 30.91 15.31 37.62
CA ALA A 335 32.37 15.39 37.52
C ALA A 335 32.84 16.81 37.16
N LYS A 336 32.15 17.47 36.21
CA LYS A 336 32.43 18.86 35.83
C LYS A 336 32.17 19.81 37.00
N GLN A 337 31.14 19.61 37.78
CA GLN A 337 30.81 20.41 38.96
C GLN A 337 31.91 20.31 40.00
N GLU A 338 32.35 19.08 40.32
CA GLU A 338 33.43 18.85 41.28
C GLU A 338 34.76 19.51 40.85
N ALA A 339 35.10 19.37 39.56
CA ALA A 339 36.29 19.98 38.99
C ALA A 339 36.23 21.53 39.07
N ALA A 340 35.06 22.12 38.80
CA ALA A 340 34.85 23.57 38.87
C ALA A 340 34.96 24.09 40.31
N VAL A 341 34.42 23.34 41.29
CA VAL A 341 34.53 23.68 42.72
C VAL A 341 36.01 23.65 43.16
N ALA A 342 36.75 22.62 42.73
CA ALA A 342 38.18 22.46 43.03
C ALA A 342 39.03 23.65 42.47
N LYS A 343 38.60 24.25 41.36
CA LYS A 343 39.22 25.39 40.70
C LYS A 343 38.67 26.74 41.19
N GLU A 344 37.74 26.72 42.12
CA GLU A 344 37.01 27.89 42.64
C GLU A 344 36.24 28.67 41.57
N ASP A 345 35.89 27.99 40.48
CA ASP A 345 35.03 28.54 39.42
C ASP A 345 33.56 28.27 39.75
N TYR A 346 33.00 29.15 40.57
CA TYR A 346 31.61 28.97 41.07
C TYR A 346 30.55 29.20 40.02
N GLU A 347 30.86 29.96 38.97
CA GLU A 347 29.94 30.16 37.84
C GLU A 347 29.75 28.85 37.04
N ALA A 348 30.86 28.17 36.72
CA ALA A 348 30.82 26.88 36.02
C ALA A 348 30.16 25.81 36.90
N ALA A 349 30.40 25.82 38.22
CA ALA A 349 29.76 24.90 39.15
C ALA A 349 28.25 25.11 39.22
N LEU A 350 27.79 26.38 39.19
CA LEU A 350 26.35 26.70 39.17
C LEU A 350 25.67 26.23 37.87
N ASN A 351 26.34 26.45 36.73
CA ASN A 351 25.82 26.00 35.41
C ASN A 351 25.68 24.49 35.36
N SER A 352 26.66 23.73 35.88
CA SER A 352 26.59 22.28 36.00
C SER A 352 25.46 21.85 36.92
N LYS A 353 25.23 22.53 38.04
CA LYS A 353 24.14 22.27 38.96
C LYS A 353 22.77 22.43 38.28
N ILE A 354 22.59 23.51 37.51
CA ILE A 354 21.37 23.78 36.76
C ILE A 354 21.12 22.67 35.74
N ARG A 355 22.19 22.27 35.04
CA ARG A 355 22.09 21.19 34.04
C ARG A 355 21.70 19.84 34.70
N ILE A 356 22.29 19.51 35.84
CA ILE A 356 21.98 18.30 36.62
C ILE A 356 20.51 18.32 37.05
N GLU A 357 20.01 19.43 37.57
CA GLU A 357 18.61 19.56 37.99
C GLU A 357 17.65 19.34 36.82
N LYS A 358 17.98 19.87 35.62
CA LYS A 358 17.20 19.69 34.39
C LYS A 358 17.16 18.23 33.96
N LEU A 359 18.32 17.55 34.01
CA LEU A 359 18.45 16.14 33.65
C LEU A 359 17.69 15.24 34.64
N GLU A 360 17.75 15.57 35.93
CA GLU A 360 16.99 14.84 36.97
C GLU A 360 15.47 14.98 36.75
N LYS A 361 15.00 16.14 36.29
CA LYS A 361 13.60 16.37 35.94
C LYS A 361 13.20 15.53 34.74
N GLU A 362 14.09 15.36 33.77
CA GLU A 362 13.82 14.47 32.61
C GLU A 362 13.62 13.03 33.05
N ILE A 363 14.45 12.53 34.00
CA ILE A 363 14.30 11.18 34.56
C ILE A 363 12.98 11.06 35.34
N ALA A 364 12.63 12.07 36.16
CA ALA A 364 11.39 12.08 36.92
C ALA A 364 10.16 12.06 35.99
N ASN A 365 10.22 12.78 34.86
CA ASN A 365 9.17 12.81 33.85
C ASN A 365 9.06 11.48 33.08
N HIS A 366 10.16 10.70 33.01
CA HIS A 366 10.12 9.37 32.37
C HIS A 366 9.13 8.44 33.07
N ALA A 367 8.97 8.55 34.38
CA ALA A 367 7.97 7.77 35.14
C ALA A 367 6.54 8.13 34.72
N LYS A 368 6.33 9.28 34.07
CA LYS A 368 5.06 9.75 33.53
C LYS A 368 4.92 9.45 32.03
N ASP A 369 5.97 8.94 31.38
CA ASP A 369 5.95 8.55 29.96
C ASP A 369 5.07 7.29 29.83
N ARG A 370 3.80 7.50 29.55
CA ARG A 370 2.86 6.41 29.28
C ARG A 370 3.03 5.93 27.85
N LYS A 371 2.90 4.62 27.65
CA LYS A 371 2.85 4.04 26.31
C LYS A 371 1.67 4.64 25.57
N VAL A 372 1.90 5.09 24.34
CA VAL A 372 0.86 5.61 23.47
C VAL A 372 0.02 4.43 22.97
N THR A 373 -1.30 4.56 23.05
CA THR A 373 -2.22 3.56 22.50
C THR A 373 -2.59 3.96 21.08
N ALA A 374 -2.33 3.10 20.11
CA ALA A 374 -2.71 3.32 18.72
C ALA A 374 -4.23 3.26 18.58
N THR A 375 -4.74 4.00 17.61
CA THR A 375 -6.18 4.02 17.29
C THR A 375 -6.38 3.60 15.83
N VAL A 376 -7.61 3.24 15.49
CA VAL A 376 -8.00 2.94 14.10
C VAL A 376 -7.68 4.14 13.19
N ASN A 377 -7.87 5.36 13.69
CA ASN A 377 -7.56 6.57 12.93
C ASN A 377 -6.05 6.69 12.62
N ASP A 378 -5.20 6.23 13.52
CA ASP A 378 -3.74 6.21 13.28
C ASP A 378 -3.39 5.30 12.09
N VAL A 379 -4.04 4.13 12.00
CA VAL A 379 -3.88 3.22 10.86
C VAL A 379 -4.39 3.88 9.58
N ALA A 380 -5.54 4.56 9.65
CA ALA A 380 -6.11 5.28 8.49
C ALA A 380 -5.15 6.37 8.00
N GLU A 381 -4.54 7.12 8.90
CA GLU A 381 -3.54 8.15 8.54
C GLU A 381 -2.30 7.54 7.88
N SER A 382 -1.86 6.37 8.33
CA SER A 382 -0.74 5.64 7.73
C SER A 382 -1.07 5.21 6.29
N VAL A 383 -2.26 4.67 6.06
CA VAL A 383 -2.74 4.31 4.72
C VAL A 383 -2.78 5.56 3.83
N GLU A 384 -3.28 6.66 4.35
CA GLU A 384 -3.34 7.94 3.62
C GLU A 384 -1.93 8.40 3.20
N ARG A 385 -0.94 8.31 4.09
CA ARG A 385 0.45 8.65 3.76
C ARG A 385 1.05 7.70 2.72
N MET A 386 0.75 6.41 2.80
CA MET A 386 1.29 5.38 1.89
C MET A 386 0.66 5.42 0.50
N THR A 387 -0.63 5.70 0.41
CA THR A 387 -1.40 5.56 -0.84
C THR A 387 -1.90 6.88 -1.43
N GLY A 388 -1.97 7.93 -0.62
CA GLY A 388 -2.57 9.21 -1.01
C GLY A 388 -4.10 9.24 -0.93
N ILE A 389 -4.74 8.13 -0.54
CA ILE A 389 -6.20 8.04 -0.40
C ILE A 389 -6.60 8.66 0.95
N PRO A 390 -7.61 9.53 1.01
CA PRO A 390 -7.98 10.22 2.26
C PRO A 390 -8.78 9.31 3.22
N VAL A 391 -8.21 8.18 3.62
CA VAL A 391 -8.85 7.17 4.47
C VAL A 391 -9.15 7.71 5.87
N SER A 392 -8.28 8.58 6.40
CA SER A 392 -8.46 9.17 7.74
C SER A 392 -9.72 10.05 7.84
N GLN A 393 -10.20 10.55 6.69
CA GLN A 393 -11.43 11.34 6.62
C GLN A 393 -12.68 10.47 6.42
N MET A 394 -12.50 9.16 6.25
CA MET A 394 -13.54 8.17 5.94
C MET A 394 -13.86 7.29 7.17
N GLY A 395 -14.20 7.88 8.30
CA GLY A 395 -14.57 7.15 9.52
C GLY A 395 -16.07 6.97 9.69
N ALA A 396 -16.55 7.01 10.93
CA ALA A 396 -17.97 6.95 11.27
C ALA A 396 -18.77 8.12 10.68
N THR A 397 -18.05 9.14 10.19
CA THR A 397 -18.63 10.28 9.46
C THR A 397 -18.87 9.96 7.98
N ASP A 398 -18.46 8.78 7.48
CA ASP A 398 -18.59 8.40 6.07
C ASP A 398 -20.04 8.39 5.60
N ILE A 399 -20.96 7.90 6.41
CA ILE A 399 -22.38 7.88 6.05
C ILE A 399 -22.89 9.29 5.83
N GLU A 400 -22.58 10.21 6.74
CA GLU A 400 -22.97 11.64 6.60
C GLU A 400 -22.27 12.28 5.41
N ARG A 401 -21.00 11.98 5.21
CA ARG A 401 -20.22 12.49 4.08
C ARG A 401 -20.80 12.01 2.75
N LEU A 402 -21.19 10.72 2.65
CA LEU A 402 -21.86 10.18 1.47
C LEU A 402 -23.21 10.82 1.23
N LYS A 403 -24.01 11.05 2.29
CA LYS A 403 -25.28 11.73 2.17
C LYS A 403 -25.14 13.15 1.62
N ASP A 404 -24.08 13.84 2.00
CA ASP A 404 -23.82 15.24 1.63
C ASP A 404 -23.01 15.40 0.34
N MET A 405 -22.60 14.30 -0.30
CA MET A 405 -21.75 14.33 -1.51
C MET A 405 -22.39 15.18 -2.63
N GLY A 406 -23.68 14.99 -2.87
CA GLY A 406 -24.39 15.73 -3.91
C GLY A 406 -24.31 17.23 -3.69
N ASN A 407 -24.49 17.69 -2.46
CA ASN A 407 -24.43 19.11 -2.11
C ASN A 407 -23.02 19.68 -2.31
N ARG A 408 -22.00 18.95 -1.89
CA ARG A 408 -20.60 19.38 -2.08
C ARG A 408 -20.24 19.52 -3.55
N LEU A 409 -20.66 18.56 -4.36
CA LEU A 409 -20.39 18.58 -5.81
C LEU A 409 -21.19 19.70 -6.50
N GLN A 410 -22.46 19.92 -6.12
CA GLN A 410 -23.29 20.99 -6.68
C GLN A 410 -22.72 22.38 -6.40
N ALA A 411 -22.08 22.56 -5.24
CA ALA A 411 -21.43 23.82 -4.88
C ALA A 411 -20.27 24.17 -5.82
N LYS A 412 -19.65 23.17 -6.45
CA LYS A 412 -18.48 23.35 -7.32
C LYS A 412 -18.80 23.18 -8.80
N VAL A 413 -19.83 22.43 -9.15
CA VAL A 413 -20.26 22.19 -10.53
C VAL A 413 -21.62 22.87 -10.72
N ILE A 414 -21.59 24.02 -11.36
CA ILE A 414 -22.75 24.92 -11.46
C ILE A 414 -23.61 24.53 -12.66
N GLY A 415 -24.94 24.56 -12.46
CA GLY A 415 -25.92 24.41 -13.52
C GLY A 415 -26.19 22.99 -13.96
N GLN A 416 -25.66 21.99 -13.24
CA GLN A 416 -25.80 20.56 -13.60
C GLN A 416 -26.32 19.73 -12.42
N ASP A 417 -27.29 20.25 -11.69
CA ASP A 417 -27.77 19.64 -10.44
C ASP A 417 -28.31 18.21 -10.65
N LYS A 418 -29.01 17.96 -11.75
CA LYS A 418 -29.54 16.63 -12.07
C LYS A 418 -28.41 15.64 -12.36
N ALA A 419 -27.40 16.08 -13.13
CA ALA A 419 -26.22 15.25 -13.45
C ALA A 419 -25.44 14.91 -12.19
N VAL A 420 -25.20 15.90 -11.35
CA VAL A 420 -24.46 15.73 -10.08
C VAL A 420 -25.20 14.75 -9.16
N GLU A 421 -26.53 14.89 -9.04
CA GLU A 421 -27.31 14.00 -8.17
C GLU A 421 -27.29 12.55 -8.68
N ALA A 422 -27.38 12.36 -10.01
CA ALA A 422 -27.31 11.02 -10.59
C ALA A 422 -25.97 10.34 -10.30
N VAL A 423 -24.87 11.06 -10.43
CA VAL A 423 -23.51 10.57 -10.11
C VAL A 423 -23.42 10.25 -8.61
N ALA A 424 -23.83 11.17 -7.76
CA ALA A 424 -23.75 11.02 -6.30
C ALA A 424 -24.57 9.82 -5.82
N ARG A 425 -25.77 9.62 -6.37
CA ARG A 425 -26.64 8.47 -6.03
C ARG A 425 -25.96 7.14 -6.37
N SER A 426 -25.39 7.05 -7.55
CA SER A 426 -24.70 5.82 -8.00
C SER A 426 -23.49 5.52 -7.12
N ILE A 427 -22.66 6.51 -6.81
CA ILE A 427 -21.49 6.37 -5.94
C ILE A 427 -21.93 5.97 -4.51
N ARG A 428 -22.97 6.61 -3.98
CA ARG A 428 -23.49 6.27 -2.65
C ARG A 428 -23.96 4.82 -2.58
N ARG A 429 -24.66 4.33 -3.62
CA ARG A 429 -25.14 2.96 -3.67
C ARG A 429 -23.96 1.96 -3.62
N ASN A 430 -22.92 2.22 -4.38
CA ASN A 430 -21.70 1.38 -4.41
C ASN A 430 -20.98 1.41 -3.06
N ARG A 431 -20.76 2.60 -2.51
CA ARG A 431 -20.02 2.78 -1.25
C ARG A 431 -20.77 2.23 -0.04
N ALA A 432 -22.11 2.22 -0.09
CA ALA A 432 -22.94 1.63 0.97
C ALA A 432 -23.00 0.10 0.91
N GLY A 433 -22.39 -0.52 -0.11
CA GLY A 433 -22.30 -1.96 -0.24
C GLY A 433 -23.53 -2.62 -0.89
N PHE A 434 -24.38 -1.84 -1.55
CA PHE A 434 -25.58 -2.37 -2.21
C PHE A 434 -25.34 -2.84 -3.65
N ASP A 435 -24.12 -2.64 -4.17
CA ASP A 435 -23.71 -3.18 -5.47
C ASP A 435 -22.88 -4.45 -5.25
N GLU A 436 -23.26 -5.53 -5.95
CA GLU A 436 -22.54 -6.80 -5.90
C GLU A 436 -21.64 -6.94 -7.13
N GLY A 437 -20.50 -7.58 -6.95
CA GLY A 437 -19.60 -7.93 -8.04
C GLY A 437 -18.31 -7.14 -8.07
N ASN A 438 -17.60 -7.27 -9.17
CA ASN A 438 -16.27 -6.72 -9.36
C ASN A 438 -16.24 -5.46 -10.24
N ARG A 439 -17.39 -4.86 -10.47
CA ARG A 439 -17.53 -3.67 -11.31
C ARG A 439 -16.80 -2.46 -10.67
N PRO A 440 -16.40 -1.47 -11.49
CA PRO A 440 -15.85 -0.22 -10.93
C PRO A 440 -16.79 0.46 -9.94
N ILE A 441 -16.26 1.38 -9.12
CA ILE A 441 -17.05 2.19 -8.15
C ILE A 441 -18.23 2.86 -8.83
N GLY A 442 -18.00 3.38 -10.04
CA GLY A 442 -19.05 3.97 -10.86
C GLY A 442 -18.63 3.96 -12.33
N SER A 443 -19.60 3.95 -13.21
CA SER A 443 -19.36 4.04 -14.65
C SER A 443 -20.43 4.93 -15.27
N PHE A 444 -20.00 6.01 -15.92
CA PHE A 444 -20.87 7.07 -16.39
C PHE A 444 -20.53 7.47 -17.82
N LEU A 445 -21.56 7.68 -18.62
CA LEU A 445 -21.42 8.36 -19.92
C LEU A 445 -22.01 9.77 -19.75
N PHE A 446 -21.18 10.79 -19.86
CA PHE A 446 -21.58 12.20 -19.79
C PHE A 446 -21.79 12.69 -21.22
N VAL A 447 -23.02 13.10 -21.53
CA VAL A 447 -23.35 13.63 -22.85
C VAL A 447 -23.89 15.04 -22.72
N GLY A 448 -23.51 15.89 -23.66
CA GLY A 448 -23.95 17.27 -23.66
C GLY A 448 -23.06 18.16 -24.52
N PRO A 449 -23.45 19.42 -24.68
CA PRO A 449 -22.68 20.37 -25.45
C PRO A 449 -21.31 20.65 -24.81
N THR A 450 -20.41 21.27 -25.56
CA THR A 450 -19.08 21.65 -25.09
C THR A 450 -19.15 22.73 -24.01
N GLY A 451 -18.33 22.62 -22.98
CA GLY A 451 -18.16 23.69 -21.98
C GLY A 451 -19.26 23.80 -20.95
N VAL A 452 -19.96 22.73 -20.65
CA VAL A 452 -21.09 22.74 -19.70
C VAL A 452 -20.75 22.07 -18.35
N GLY A 453 -19.51 21.60 -18.16
CA GLY A 453 -19.07 21.10 -16.86
C GLY A 453 -18.78 19.60 -16.79
N LYS A 454 -18.75 18.89 -17.90
CA LYS A 454 -18.48 17.44 -17.92
C LYS A 454 -17.13 17.11 -17.28
N THR A 455 -16.06 17.75 -17.74
CA THR A 455 -14.71 17.56 -17.21
C THR A 455 -14.58 18.09 -15.78
N GLU A 456 -15.24 19.20 -15.48
CA GLU A 456 -15.21 19.79 -14.13
C GLU A 456 -15.84 18.86 -13.09
N LEU A 457 -16.94 18.17 -13.45
CA LEU A 457 -17.54 17.19 -12.55
C LEU A 457 -16.58 16.03 -12.28
N ALA A 458 -15.86 15.57 -13.31
CA ALA A 458 -14.84 14.52 -13.13
C ALA A 458 -13.73 14.97 -12.16
N LYS A 459 -13.25 16.21 -12.30
CA LYS A 459 -12.20 16.76 -11.41
C LYS A 459 -12.69 16.89 -9.97
N GLN A 460 -13.91 17.38 -9.77
CA GLN A 460 -14.47 17.54 -8.43
C GLN A 460 -14.76 16.18 -7.79
N LEU A 461 -15.18 15.21 -8.58
CA LEU A 461 -15.40 13.84 -8.10
C LEU A 461 -14.06 13.20 -7.68
N ALA A 462 -12.98 13.41 -8.45
CA ALA A 462 -11.65 12.96 -8.08
C ALA A 462 -11.19 13.56 -6.74
N LEU A 463 -11.41 14.85 -6.56
CA LEU A 463 -11.08 15.53 -5.30
C LEU A 463 -11.89 14.96 -4.13
N ASP A 464 -13.19 14.73 -4.33
CA ASP A 464 -14.07 14.25 -3.26
C ASP A 464 -13.78 12.79 -2.88
N LEU A 465 -13.55 11.90 -3.88
CA LEU A 465 -13.33 10.47 -3.65
C LEU A 465 -11.88 10.14 -3.29
N PHE A 466 -10.91 10.79 -3.94
CA PHE A 466 -9.49 10.38 -3.88
C PHE A 466 -8.57 11.47 -3.34
N GLY A 467 -9.12 12.59 -2.90
CA GLY A 467 -8.38 13.64 -2.21
C GLY A 467 -7.57 14.59 -3.07
N THR A 468 -7.52 14.41 -4.39
CA THR A 468 -6.79 15.29 -5.30
C THR A 468 -7.47 15.32 -6.68
N LYS A 469 -7.49 16.51 -7.30
CA LYS A 469 -7.95 16.66 -8.69
C LYS A 469 -7.03 15.96 -9.70
N ASP A 470 -5.82 15.58 -9.29
CA ASP A 470 -4.84 14.91 -10.13
C ASP A 470 -5.05 13.38 -10.19
N ALA A 471 -6.00 12.83 -9.42
CA ALA A 471 -6.34 11.40 -9.46
C ALA A 471 -7.23 11.09 -10.68
N ILE A 472 -6.79 11.52 -11.86
CA ILE A 472 -7.47 11.29 -13.14
C ILE A 472 -6.46 10.74 -14.15
N ILE A 473 -6.84 9.63 -14.79
CA ILE A 473 -6.15 9.11 -15.97
C ILE A 473 -7.00 9.55 -17.16
N ARG A 474 -6.52 10.55 -17.90
CA ARG A 474 -7.26 11.15 -19.01
C ARG A 474 -6.78 10.56 -20.34
N LEU A 475 -7.71 10.06 -21.13
CA LEU A 475 -7.46 9.52 -22.45
C LEU A 475 -8.39 10.24 -23.44
N ASP A 476 -7.79 10.89 -24.45
CA ASP A 476 -8.55 11.50 -25.56
C ASP A 476 -8.78 10.42 -26.61
N MET A 477 -10.02 10.00 -26.78
CA MET A 477 -10.35 8.90 -27.68
C MET A 477 -10.10 9.22 -29.17
N SER A 478 -9.90 10.49 -29.53
CA SER A 478 -9.46 10.85 -30.87
C SER A 478 -8.06 10.29 -31.20
N GLU A 479 -7.22 10.07 -30.17
CA GLU A 479 -5.91 9.43 -30.29
C GLU A 479 -5.99 7.89 -30.33
N TYR A 480 -7.18 7.32 -30.10
CA TYR A 480 -7.44 5.88 -30.05
C TYR A 480 -8.46 5.47 -31.10
N SER A 481 -8.42 6.10 -32.26
CA SER A 481 -9.38 5.89 -33.36
C SER A 481 -8.90 4.90 -34.43
N ASP A 482 -7.68 4.38 -34.33
CA ASP A 482 -7.09 3.47 -35.31
C ASP A 482 -6.86 2.07 -34.73
N ARG A 483 -6.37 1.16 -35.54
CA ARG A 483 -6.15 -0.23 -35.17
C ARG A 483 -5.06 -0.44 -34.14
N THR A 484 -4.15 0.54 -33.97
CA THR A 484 -3.08 0.46 -32.96
C THR A 484 -3.55 0.87 -31.58
N ALA A 485 -4.78 1.34 -31.45
CA ALA A 485 -5.34 1.86 -30.20
C ALA A 485 -5.35 0.81 -29.08
N VAL A 486 -5.65 -0.45 -29.41
CA VAL A 486 -5.69 -1.54 -28.43
C VAL A 486 -4.31 -1.74 -27.79
N SER A 487 -3.23 -1.74 -28.59
CA SER A 487 -1.88 -1.92 -28.05
C SER A 487 -1.43 -0.71 -27.23
N LYS A 488 -1.95 0.48 -27.48
CA LYS A 488 -1.70 1.66 -26.62
C LYS A 488 -2.36 1.53 -25.26
N LEU A 489 -3.48 0.78 -25.17
CA LEU A 489 -4.21 0.60 -23.91
C LEU A 489 -3.67 -0.53 -23.07
N ILE A 490 -3.36 -1.68 -23.68
CA ILE A 490 -3.00 -2.90 -22.93
C ILE A 490 -1.56 -3.37 -23.18
N GLY A 491 -0.85 -2.72 -24.10
CA GLY A 491 0.50 -3.14 -24.50
C GLY A 491 0.51 -4.14 -25.62
N THR A 492 1.69 -4.41 -26.17
CA THR A 492 1.88 -5.35 -27.26
C THR A 492 2.13 -6.76 -26.75
N THR A 493 1.78 -7.77 -27.55
CA THR A 493 2.10 -9.16 -27.24
C THR A 493 3.57 -9.47 -27.50
N ALA A 494 4.06 -10.56 -26.92
CA ALA A 494 5.44 -11.01 -27.06
C ALA A 494 5.80 -11.20 -28.54
N GLY A 495 6.97 -10.70 -28.91
CA GLY A 495 7.48 -10.78 -30.28
C GLY A 495 7.21 -9.54 -31.15
N TYR A 496 6.46 -8.59 -30.66
CA TYR A 496 6.17 -7.34 -31.38
C TYR A 496 7.01 -6.19 -30.83
N VAL A 497 7.27 -5.21 -31.71
CA VAL A 497 8.02 -3.99 -31.34
C VAL A 497 7.27 -3.24 -30.26
N GLY A 498 7.98 -2.84 -29.20
CA GLY A 498 7.40 -2.12 -28.08
C GLY A 498 6.95 -3.00 -26.91
N TYR A 499 7.21 -4.30 -26.96
CA TYR A 499 6.82 -5.23 -25.89
C TYR A 499 7.40 -4.84 -24.52
N ASP A 500 8.63 -4.31 -24.51
CA ASP A 500 9.32 -3.95 -23.27
C ASP A 500 8.95 -2.55 -22.74
N ASP A 501 8.24 -1.75 -23.53
CA ASP A 501 7.88 -0.36 -23.17
C ASP A 501 6.36 -0.22 -22.97
N ASN A 502 5.86 -0.73 -21.85
CA ASN A 502 4.44 -0.67 -21.49
C ASN A 502 4.15 0.40 -20.43
N SER A 503 5.07 1.35 -20.18
CA SER A 503 4.97 2.28 -19.07
C SER A 503 3.79 3.25 -19.14
N ASN A 504 3.28 3.55 -20.36
CA ASN A 504 2.18 4.50 -20.57
C ASN A 504 0.85 3.85 -20.97
N THR A 505 0.74 2.52 -20.93
CA THR A 505 -0.53 1.85 -21.23
C THR A 505 -1.55 2.15 -20.12
N LEU A 506 -2.83 2.07 -20.46
CA LEU A 506 -3.91 2.24 -19.47
C LEU A 506 -3.76 1.22 -18.34
N THR A 507 -3.48 -0.04 -18.67
CA THR A 507 -3.32 -1.11 -17.68
C THR A 507 -2.20 -0.79 -16.69
N GLU A 508 -1.05 -0.29 -17.16
CA GLU A 508 0.07 0.05 -16.29
C GLU A 508 -0.23 1.31 -15.45
N ARG A 509 -0.89 2.30 -16.02
CA ARG A 509 -1.29 3.51 -15.29
C ARG A 509 -2.27 3.19 -14.17
N VAL A 510 -3.21 2.29 -14.40
CA VAL A 510 -4.18 1.84 -13.37
C VAL A 510 -3.49 0.98 -12.32
N ARG A 511 -2.52 0.13 -12.71
CA ARG A 511 -1.75 -0.67 -11.75
C ARG A 511 -0.99 0.23 -10.77
N ARG A 512 -0.38 1.30 -11.28
CA ARG A 512 0.36 2.27 -10.45
C ARG A 512 -0.57 3.13 -9.60
N ASN A 513 -1.75 3.49 -10.15
CA ASN A 513 -2.72 4.38 -9.49
C ASN A 513 -4.12 3.75 -9.55
N PRO A 514 -4.40 2.72 -8.73
CA PRO A 514 -5.67 2.01 -8.82
C PRO A 514 -6.86 2.82 -8.31
N TYR A 515 -6.63 3.90 -7.57
CA TYR A 515 -7.67 4.79 -7.04
C TYR A 515 -7.69 6.07 -7.87
N SER A 516 -8.36 5.99 -9.00
CA SER A 516 -8.38 7.10 -9.97
C SER A 516 -9.68 7.11 -10.75
N ILE A 517 -9.96 8.26 -11.36
CA ILE A 517 -11.01 8.39 -12.35
C ILE A 517 -10.38 8.21 -13.73
N ILE A 518 -10.93 7.29 -14.51
CA ILE A 518 -10.52 7.09 -15.89
C ILE A 518 -11.48 7.92 -16.76
N LEU A 519 -10.97 9.00 -17.33
CA LEU A 519 -11.74 9.94 -18.12
C LEU A 519 -11.45 9.68 -19.61
N LEU A 520 -12.47 9.22 -20.33
CA LEU A 520 -12.40 8.89 -21.75
C LEU A 520 -13.12 9.97 -22.54
N ASP A 521 -12.35 10.98 -22.99
CA ASP A 521 -12.92 12.11 -23.73
C ASP A 521 -13.23 11.72 -25.17
N GLU A 522 -14.37 12.21 -25.66
CA GLU A 522 -14.82 12.03 -27.05
C GLU A 522 -14.94 10.53 -27.43
N ILE A 523 -15.69 9.79 -26.62
CA ILE A 523 -15.80 8.33 -26.75
C ILE A 523 -16.36 7.90 -28.10
N GLU A 524 -17.13 8.76 -28.78
CA GLU A 524 -17.69 8.48 -30.12
C GLU A 524 -16.59 8.30 -31.18
N LYS A 525 -15.38 8.77 -30.91
CA LYS A 525 -14.24 8.66 -31.85
C LYS A 525 -13.41 7.40 -31.66
N ALA A 526 -13.66 6.62 -30.62
CA ALA A 526 -12.86 5.43 -30.30
C ALA A 526 -13.06 4.32 -31.36
N ASP A 527 -11.96 3.59 -31.63
CA ASP A 527 -12.00 2.40 -32.48
C ASP A 527 -12.96 1.36 -31.85
N PRO A 528 -13.73 0.62 -32.67
CA PRO A 528 -14.65 -0.40 -32.14
C PRO A 528 -14.01 -1.45 -31.23
N GLN A 529 -12.74 -1.80 -31.45
CA GLN A 529 -12.03 -2.74 -30.58
C GLN A 529 -11.74 -2.13 -29.20
N VAL A 530 -11.53 -0.81 -29.12
CA VAL A 530 -11.41 -0.10 -27.83
C VAL A 530 -12.73 -0.17 -27.08
N ILE A 531 -13.85 0.02 -27.75
CA ILE A 531 -15.19 -0.10 -27.14
C ILE A 531 -15.38 -1.53 -26.58
N THR A 532 -14.92 -2.56 -27.30
CA THR A 532 -15.01 -3.95 -26.83
C THR A 532 -14.19 -4.16 -25.53
N LEU A 533 -12.99 -3.60 -25.46
CA LEU A 533 -12.18 -3.64 -24.23
C LEU A 533 -12.89 -2.94 -23.07
N LEU A 534 -13.50 -1.79 -23.34
CA LEU A 534 -14.22 -1.03 -22.32
C LEU A 534 -15.42 -1.77 -21.78
N LEU A 535 -16.11 -2.56 -22.63
CA LEU A 535 -17.21 -3.41 -22.17
C LEU A 535 -16.74 -4.40 -21.10
N GLN A 536 -15.54 -4.99 -21.28
CA GLN A 536 -14.95 -5.89 -20.29
C GLN A 536 -14.70 -5.16 -18.96
N VAL A 537 -14.15 -3.96 -19.01
CA VAL A 537 -13.90 -3.15 -17.82
C VAL A 537 -15.20 -2.81 -17.09
N LEU A 538 -16.23 -2.40 -17.86
CA LEU A 538 -17.52 -2.01 -17.30
C LEU A 538 -18.25 -3.18 -16.63
N ASP A 539 -18.11 -4.39 -17.18
CA ASP A 539 -18.79 -5.58 -16.66
C ASP A 539 -18.02 -6.28 -15.55
N ASP A 540 -16.73 -6.55 -15.80
CA ASP A 540 -15.92 -7.42 -14.94
C ASP A 540 -14.97 -6.66 -14.03
N GLY A 541 -14.79 -5.36 -14.25
CA GLY A 541 -13.88 -4.54 -13.46
C GLY A 541 -12.43 -4.95 -13.60
N ARG A 542 -12.06 -5.55 -14.73
CA ARG A 542 -10.68 -6.02 -14.96
C ARG A 542 -10.35 -6.00 -16.46
N LEU A 543 -9.05 -5.97 -16.72
CA LEU A 543 -8.52 -5.98 -18.08
C LEU A 543 -7.19 -6.72 -18.07
N THR A 544 -7.00 -7.64 -19.03
CA THR A 544 -5.74 -8.38 -19.17
C THR A 544 -4.82 -7.63 -20.13
N ASP A 545 -3.58 -7.39 -19.71
CA ASP A 545 -2.59 -6.69 -20.54
C ASP A 545 -1.96 -7.65 -21.58
N GLY A 546 -1.09 -7.10 -22.43
CA GLY A 546 -0.41 -7.86 -23.49
C GLY A 546 0.56 -8.91 -22.97
N GLN A 547 0.93 -8.84 -21.69
CA GLN A 547 1.81 -9.82 -21.04
C GLN A 547 1.05 -10.91 -20.27
N GLY A 548 -0.28 -10.87 -20.32
CA GLY A 548 -1.14 -11.85 -19.65
C GLY A 548 -1.48 -11.53 -18.19
N ASN A 549 -1.07 -10.36 -17.69
CA ASN A 549 -1.38 -9.93 -16.33
C ASN A 549 -2.76 -9.29 -16.27
N THR A 550 -3.55 -9.64 -15.26
CA THR A 550 -4.87 -9.05 -15.04
C THR A 550 -4.73 -7.82 -14.15
N VAL A 551 -5.29 -6.71 -14.59
CA VAL A 551 -5.33 -5.44 -13.86
C VAL A 551 -6.75 -5.19 -13.36
N ASN A 552 -6.88 -4.85 -12.09
CA ASN A 552 -8.15 -4.65 -11.41
C ASN A 552 -8.59 -3.18 -11.52
N PHE A 553 -9.80 -2.94 -12.01
CA PHE A 553 -10.41 -1.60 -12.14
C PHE A 553 -11.50 -1.36 -11.07
N LYS A 554 -11.62 -2.24 -10.11
CA LYS A 554 -12.68 -2.21 -9.08
C LYS A 554 -12.68 -0.91 -8.27
N ASN A 555 -11.52 -0.30 -8.08
CA ASN A 555 -11.36 0.91 -7.28
C ASN A 555 -11.36 2.18 -8.13
N THR A 556 -11.68 2.09 -9.41
CA THR A 556 -11.74 3.23 -10.33
C THR A 556 -13.18 3.69 -10.55
N VAL A 557 -13.32 4.92 -11.03
CA VAL A 557 -14.57 5.44 -11.62
C VAL A 557 -14.30 5.65 -13.11
N ILE A 558 -15.15 5.09 -13.96
CA ILE A 558 -15.04 5.24 -15.42
C ILE A 558 -16.00 6.34 -15.86
N ILE A 559 -15.46 7.39 -16.48
CA ILE A 559 -16.27 8.48 -17.04
C ILE A 559 -15.91 8.63 -18.52
N ALA A 560 -16.85 8.37 -19.38
CA ALA A 560 -16.75 8.65 -20.82
C ALA A 560 -17.52 9.92 -21.10
N THR A 561 -16.98 10.79 -21.94
CA THR A 561 -17.67 12.03 -22.36
C THR A 561 -17.94 12.03 -23.83
N SER A 562 -19.03 12.65 -24.25
CA SER A 562 -19.40 12.78 -25.65
C SER A 562 -20.27 14.02 -25.86
N ASN A 563 -20.07 14.68 -26.99
CA ASN A 563 -21.02 15.70 -27.47
C ASN A 563 -21.89 15.17 -28.62
N ALA A 564 -21.87 13.87 -28.86
CA ALA A 564 -22.70 13.23 -29.88
C ALA A 564 -24.19 13.45 -29.58
N GLY A 565 -24.97 13.75 -30.60
CA GLY A 565 -26.39 14.05 -30.45
C GLY A 565 -26.69 15.50 -30.07
N PHE A 566 -25.67 16.34 -29.94
CA PHE A 566 -25.81 17.78 -29.59
C PHE A 566 -25.17 18.64 -30.70
N GLY A 567 -25.77 18.59 -31.89
CA GLY A 567 -25.30 19.38 -33.04
C GLY A 567 -25.91 20.79 -33.10
N TYR A 568 -25.52 21.52 -34.13
CA TYR A 568 -25.91 22.93 -34.36
C TYR A 568 -27.41 23.16 -34.50
N GLU A 569 -28.20 22.13 -34.76
CA GLU A 569 -29.62 22.24 -35.05
C GLU A 569 -30.53 22.31 -33.80
N SER A 570 -29.96 22.28 -32.62
CA SER A 570 -30.72 22.18 -31.37
C SER A 570 -31.21 23.49 -30.78
N ASN A 571 -30.95 24.63 -31.45
CA ASN A 571 -31.22 25.93 -30.86
C ASN A 571 -32.67 26.45 -31.02
N SER A 572 -33.57 25.69 -31.61
CA SER A 572 -34.87 26.21 -31.99
C SER A 572 -36.09 25.39 -31.59
N THR A 573 -35.93 24.29 -30.88
CA THR A 573 -37.08 23.46 -30.46
C THR A 573 -37.31 23.51 -28.97
N GLU A 574 -38.53 23.75 -28.59
CA GLU A 574 -39.00 23.64 -27.20
C GLU A 574 -38.75 22.19 -26.71
N ASP A 575 -38.47 22.03 -25.42
CA ASP A 575 -38.13 20.75 -24.78
C ASP A 575 -39.12 19.61 -25.06
N ALA A 576 -40.38 19.96 -25.42
CA ALA A 576 -41.44 18.97 -25.69
C ALA A 576 -41.24 18.15 -26.95
N ASP A 577 -40.43 18.60 -27.90
CA ASP A 577 -40.25 17.96 -29.22
C ASP A 577 -38.92 17.26 -29.40
N LYS A 578 -38.04 17.19 -28.38
CA LYS A 578 -36.76 16.53 -28.45
C LYS A 578 -36.95 15.00 -28.28
N PRO A 579 -36.34 14.15 -29.15
CA PRO A 579 -36.30 12.70 -28.91
C PRO A 579 -35.68 12.40 -27.55
N GLU A 580 -36.03 11.26 -26.96
CA GLU A 580 -35.41 10.80 -25.74
C GLU A 580 -33.91 10.65 -25.94
N LEU A 581 -33.12 10.86 -24.86
CA LEU A 581 -31.68 10.83 -24.88
C LEU A 581 -31.11 9.55 -25.51
N MET A 582 -31.64 8.39 -25.12
CA MET A 582 -31.16 7.11 -25.65
C MET A 582 -31.41 7.00 -27.17
N ASP A 583 -32.51 7.54 -27.67
CA ASP A 583 -32.79 7.57 -29.10
C ASP A 583 -31.86 8.47 -29.88
N ARG A 584 -31.47 9.59 -29.29
CA ARG A 584 -30.49 10.51 -29.90
C ARG A 584 -29.09 9.90 -29.97
N LEU A 585 -28.75 9.00 -29.03
CA LEU A 585 -27.43 8.37 -28.97
C LEU A 585 -27.30 7.10 -29.82
N LYS A 586 -28.42 6.47 -30.22
CA LYS A 586 -28.40 5.25 -31.04
C LYS A 586 -27.56 5.34 -32.31
N PRO A 587 -27.55 6.45 -33.08
CA PRO A 587 -26.69 6.53 -34.28
C PRO A 587 -25.19 6.47 -33.98
N TYR A 588 -24.78 6.75 -32.75
CA TYR A 588 -23.38 6.87 -32.35
C TYR A 588 -22.86 5.69 -31.56
N PHE A 589 -23.75 5.04 -30.77
CA PHE A 589 -23.37 3.96 -29.84
C PHE A 589 -24.36 2.80 -29.91
N ARG A 590 -23.84 1.59 -29.85
CA ARG A 590 -24.68 0.41 -29.76
C ARG A 590 -25.44 0.37 -28.41
N PRO A 591 -26.70 -0.10 -28.39
CA PRO A 591 -27.44 -0.18 -27.13
C PRO A 591 -26.76 -1.00 -26.04
N GLU A 592 -26.04 -2.06 -26.39
CA GLU A 592 -25.31 -2.87 -25.42
C GLU A 592 -24.22 -2.08 -24.69
N PHE A 593 -23.57 -1.15 -25.39
CA PHE A 593 -22.57 -0.27 -24.79
C PHE A 593 -23.23 0.74 -23.84
N LEU A 594 -24.29 1.38 -24.29
CA LEU A 594 -25.01 2.37 -23.48
C LEU A 594 -25.59 1.77 -22.19
N ASN A 595 -26.08 0.53 -22.26
CA ASN A 595 -26.70 -0.15 -21.14
C ASN A 595 -25.69 -0.69 -20.11
N ARG A 596 -24.39 -0.72 -20.43
CA ARG A 596 -23.36 -1.20 -19.50
C ARG A 596 -22.93 -0.14 -18.49
N PHE A 597 -23.15 1.13 -18.80
CA PHE A 597 -22.88 2.21 -17.83
C PHE A 597 -23.91 2.17 -16.70
N ASP A 598 -23.47 2.55 -15.51
CA ASP A 598 -24.39 2.73 -14.37
C ASP A 598 -25.41 3.80 -14.66
N ALA A 599 -25.02 4.86 -15.36
CA ALA A 599 -25.91 5.94 -15.79
C ALA A 599 -25.39 6.62 -17.05
N VAL A 600 -26.28 6.97 -17.95
CA VAL A 600 -26.04 7.86 -19.09
C VAL A 600 -26.63 9.21 -18.69
N ILE A 601 -25.80 10.22 -18.56
CA ILE A 601 -26.15 11.47 -17.90
C ILE A 601 -26.07 12.63 -18.89
N GLU A 602 -27.19 13.33 -19.07
CA GLU A 602 -27.30 14.50 -19.94
C GLU A 602 -26.92 15.78 -19.18
N PHE A 603 -25.98 16.54 -19.73
CA PHE A 603 -25.61 17.87 -19.26
C PHE A 603 -26.36 18.92 -20.07
N SER A 604 -26.95 19.88 -19.37
CA SER A 604 -27.74 20.92 -20.01
C SER A 604 -26.92 22.18 -20.32
N HIS A 605 -27.42 23.00 -21.23
CA HIS A 605 -26.84 24.32 -21.51
C HIS A 605 -26.85 25.20 -20.25
N LEU A 606 -25.83 26.03 -20.10
CA LEU A 606 -25.69 26.97 -19.00
C LEU A 606 -26.40 28.29 -19.33
N ASP A 607 -27.17 28.80 -18.39
CA ASP A 607 -27.79 30.14 -18.54
C ASP A 607 -26.86 31.23 -17.97
N LYS A 608 -27.25 32.48 -18.11
CA LYS A 608 -26.46 33.64 -17.64
C LYS A 608 -26.23 33.61 -16.14
N GLU A 609 -27.22 33.16 -15.38
CA GLU A 609 -27.14 33.05 -13.92
C GLU A 609 -26.08 31.99 -13.52
N ASP A 610 -26.06 30.88 -14.23
CA ASP A 610 -25.03 29.82 -14.03
C ASP A 610 -23.62 30.36 -14.32
N LEU A 611 -23.47 31.11 -15.43
CA LEU A 611 -22.17 31.69 -15.80
C LEU A 611 -21.68 32.69 -14.75
N SER A 612 -22.60 33.49 -14.20
CA SER A 612 -22.28 34.44 -13.12
C SER A 612 -21.76 33.73 -11.89
N LYS A 613 -22.36 32.61 -11.50
CA LYS A 613 -21.90 31.80 -10.38
C LYS A 613 -20.52 31.17 -10.66
N ILE A 614 -20.25 30.77 -11.89
CA ILE A 614 -18.94 30.21 -12.30
C ILE A 614 -17.86 31.31 -12.18
N VAL A 615 -18.19 32.55 -12.61
CA VAL A 615 -17.28 33.69 -12.44
C VAL A 615 -16.96 33.91 -10.96
N ASP A 616 -17.95 33.83 -10.08
CA ASP A 616 -17.76 33.98 -8.63
C ASP A 616 -16.79 32.90 -8.10
N LEU A 617 -16.93 31.65 -8.53
CA LEU A 617 -16.01 30.57 -8.12
C LEU A 617 -14.58 30.83 -8.63
N MET A 618 -14.42 31.27 -9.85
CA MET A 618 -13.10 31.59 -10.42
C MET A 618 -12.45 32.75 -9.68
N LEU A 619 -13.22 33.78 -9.32
CA LEU A 619 -12.73 34.94 -8.56
C LEU A 619 -12.33 34.53 -7.14
N ASN A 620 -13.03 33.60 -6.53
CA ASN A 620 -12.67 33.07 -5.21
C ASN A 620 -11.32 32.34 -5.28
N GLU A 621 -11.05 31.60 -6.37
CA GLU A 621 -9.74 30.95 -6.58
C GLU A 621 -8.62 32.00 -6.74
N VAL A 622 -8.88 33.08 -7.50
CA VAL A 622 -7.92 34.17 -7.64
C VAL A 622 -7.64 34.81 -6.28
N ASN A 623 -8.67 35.07 -5.47
CA ASN A 623 -8.51 35.64 -4.13
C ASN A 623 -7.74 34.74 -3.18
N LYS A 624 -7.91 33.41 -3.27
CA LYS A 624 -7.11 32.47 -2.49
C LYS A 624 -5.61 32.58 -2.82
N THR A 625 -5.30 32.73 -4.09
CA THR A 625 -3.91 32.92 -4.55
C THR A 625 -3.35 34.25 -4.05
N LEU A 626 -4.11 35.33 -4.18
CA LEU A 626 -3.70 36.68 -3.76
C LEU A 626 -3.54 36.80 -2.25
N SER A 627 -4.37 36.11 -1.47
CA SER A 627 -4.31 36.14 0.00
C SER A 627 -3.01 35.59 0.54
N LYS A 628 -2.34 34.70 -0.18
CA LYS A 628 -1.01 34.18 0.16
C LYS A 628 0.06 35.30 0.14
N LYS A 629 -0.20 36.38 -0.59
CA LYS A 629 0.66 37.58 -0.66
C LYS A 629 0.11 38.73 0.15
N GLY A 630 -0.94 38.51 0.95
CA GLY A 630 -1.58 39.54 1.74
C GLY A 630 -2.42 40.52 0.94
N ILE A 631 -2.83 40.17 -0.27
CA ILE A 631 -3.61 41.01 -1.17
C ILE A 631 -5.05 40.51 -1.18
N ASP A 632 -6.03 41.42 -1.09
CA ASP A 632 -7.43 41.11 -1.32
C ASP A 632 -7.98 41.92 -2.47
N LEU A 633 -8.84 41.29 -3.28
CA LEU A 633 -9.45 41.90 -4.47
C LEU A 633 -10.96 41.85 -4.34
N ALA A 634 -11.59 43.04 -4.39
CA ALA A 634 -13.03 43.16 -4.52
C ALA A 634 -13.35 43.40 -5.99
N VAL A 635 -14.32 42.66 -6.54
CA VAL A 635 -14.73 42.79 -7.94
C VAL A 635 -16.17 43.36 -7.97
N SER A 636 -16.37 44.46 -8.67
CA SER A 636 -17.69 45.07 -8.78
C SER A 636 -18.67 44.22 -9.60
N GLU A 637 -19.95 44.38 -9.37
CA GLU A 637 -21.00 43.69 -10.14
C GLU A 637 -20.92 44.01 -11.64
N ALA A 638 -20.55 45.24 -11.98
CA ALA A 638 -20.35 45.65 -13.38
C ALA A 638 -19.18 44.88 -14.03
N ALA A 639 -18.09 44.69 -13.29
CA ALA A 639 -16.92 43.92 -13.77
C ALA A 639 -17.27 42.45 -13.97
N LYS A 640 -18.01 41.86 -13.02
CA LYS A 640 -18.50 40.47 -13.13
C LYS A 640 -19.39 40.27 -14.34
N ALA A 641 -20.36 41.20 -14.55
CA ALA A 641 -21.25 41.15 -15.71
C ALA A 641 -20.47 41.25 -17.05
N TYR A 642 -19.47 42.12 -17.08
CA TYR A 642 -18.60 42.28 -18.26
C TYR A 642 -17.86 40.97 -18.59
N MET A 643 -17.27 40.35 -17.58
CA MET A 643 -16.52 39.07 -17.77
C MET A 643 -17.47 37.95 -18.18
N THR A 644 -18.66 37.90 -17.61
CA THR A 644 -19.69 36.91 -17.95
C THR A 644 -20.09 37.02 -19.43
N GLU A 645 -20.32 38.21 -19.92
CA GLU A 645 -20.68 38.44 -21.34
C GLU A 645 -19.51 38.11 -22.28
N GLU A 646 -18.29 38.53 -21.94
CA GLU A 646 -17.09 38.27 -22.76
C GLU A 646 -16.75 36.81 -22.81
N GLY A 647 -17.00 36.03 -21.73
CA GLY A 647 -16.71 34.64 -21.61
C GLY A 647 -17.77 33.68 -22.13
N TYR A 648 -18.87 34.18 -22.63
CA TYR A 648 -19.97 33.37 -23.15
C TYR A 648 -19.81 33.14 -24.65
N ASP A 649 -19.92 31.89 -25.08
CA ASP A 649 -19.93 31.49 -26.49
C ASP A 649 -21.01 30.43 -26.66
N GLU A 650 -21.88 30.60 -27.63
CA GLU A 650 -23.01 29.68 -27.88
C GLU A 650 -22.53 28.25 -28.24
N VAL A 651 -21.38 28.13 -28.86
CA VAL A 651 -20.80 26.82 -29.27
C VAL A 651 -19.95 26.23 -28.16
N MET A 652 -19.11 27.03 -27.52
CA MET A 652 -18.09 26.56 -26.56
C MET A 652 -18.53 26.68 -25.09
N GLY A 653 -19.73 27.24 -24.87
CA GLY A 653 -20.29 27.40 -23.52
C GLY A 653 -19.43 28.31 -22.64
N ALA A 654 -19.09 27.82 -21.44
CA ALA A 654 -18.28 28.57 -20.49
C ALA A 654 -16.77 28.36 -20.67
N ARG A 655 -16.33 27.60 -21.69
CA ARG A 655 -14.91 27.33 -21.92
C ARG A 655 -14.03 28.57 -22.04
N PRO A 656 -14.45 29.64 -22.76
CA PRO A 656 -13.65 30.87 -22.85
C PRO A 656 -13.59 31.66 -21.54
N LEU A 657 -14.44 31.39 -20.58
CA LEU A 657 -14.60 32.19 -19.37
C LEU A 657 -13.31 32.20 -18.52
N ARG A 658 -12.63 31.07 -18.40
CA ARG A 658 -11.37 30.98 -17.67
C ARG A 658 -10.31 31.91 -18.26
N ARG A 659 -10.22 31.94 -19.59
CA ARG A 659 -9.29 32.83 -20.30
C ARG A 659 -9.62 34.31 -20.07
N VAL A 660 -10.91 34.65 -20.08
CA VAL A 660 -11.35 36.03 -19.81
C VAL A 660 -10.97 36.45 -18.39
N VAL A 661 -11.21 35.60 -17.38
CA VAL A 661 -10.85 35.89 -15.98
C VAL A 661 -9.32 36.03 -15.85
N GLU A 662 -8.55 35.16 -16.50
CA GLU A 662 -7.09 35.25 -16.49
C GLU A 662 -6.61 36.61 -17.05
N GLN A 663 -7.09 36.99 -18.22
CA GLN A 663 -6.65 38.21 -18.90
C GLN A 663 -7.15 39.48 -18.19
N GLN A 664 -8.41 39.50 -17.76
CA GLN A 664 -9.00 40.70 -17.19
C GLN A 664 -8.66 40.89 -15.71
N ILE A 665 -8.40 39.79 -14.98
CA ILE A 665 -8.16 39.89 -13.54
C ILE A 665 -6.69 39.55 -13.22
N ARG A 666 -6.22 38.32 -13.48
CA ARG A 666 -4.88 37.91 -13.04
C ARG A 666 -3.79 38.77 -13.70
N ASP A 667 -3.85 38.98 -15.00
CA ASP A 667 -2.84 39.75 -15.71
C ASP A 667 -2.86 41.23 -15.27
N LYS A 668 -4.07 41.82 -15.17
CA LYS A 668 -4.20 43.25 -14.77
C LYS A 668 -3.83 43.46 -13.30
N VAL A 669 -4.16 42.50 -12.41
CA VAL A 669 -3.77 42.58 -10.99
C VAL A 669 -2.23 42.46 -10.87
N THR A 670 -1.63 41.55 -11.65
CA THR A 670 -0.18 41.38 -11.67
C THR A 670 0.52 42.68 -12.12
N ASP A 671 0.07 43.27 -13.20
CA ASP A 671 0.62 44.53 -13.72
C ASP A 671 0.48 45.66 -12.70
N PHE A 672 -0.69 45.77 -12.09
CA PHE A 672 -0.96 46.80 -11.06
C PHE A 672 -0.07 46.58 -9.83
N HIS A 673 0.06 45.34 -9.38
CA HIS A 673 0.88 45.00 -8.20
C HIS A 673 2.37 45.32 -8.43
N LEU A 674 2.88 45.04 -9.62
CA LEU A 674 4.28 45.31 -9.94
C LEU A 674 4.58 46.82 -9.94
N ASP A 675 3.58 47.64 -10.28
CA ASP A 675 3.70 49.10 -10.27
C ASP A 675 3.36 49.70 -8.87
N ASN A 676 2.71 48.97 -7.99
CA ASN A 676 2.20 49.45 -6.70
C ASN A 676 2.38 48.35 -5.61
N LEU A 677 3.61 48.05 -5.27
CA LEU A 677 3.97 46.93 -4.35
C LEU A 677 3.38 47.09 -2.94
N ASP A 678 3.09 48.30 -2.54
CA ASP A 678 2.54 48.64 -1.20
C ASP A 678 1.01 48.48 -1.12
N ALA A 679 0.32 48.39 -2.25
CA ALA A 679 -1.13 48.28 -2.28
C ALA A 679 -1.57 46.83 -1.94
N LYS A 680 -2.35 46.71 -0.87
CA LYS A 680 -2.84 45.40 -0.38
C LYS A 680 -4.35 45.21 -0.59
N HIS A 681 -5.10 46.29 -0.73
CA HIS A 681 -6.56 46.27 -0.92
C HIS A 681 -6.87 46.81 -2.31
N LEU A 682 -7.29 45.90 -3.22
CA LEU A 682 -7.52 46.24 -4.62
C LEU A 682 -9.00 46.11 -4.98
N GLU A 683 -9.42 46.86 -5.97
CA GLU A 683 -10.76 46.79 -6.55
C GLU A 683 -10.66 46.69 -8.08
N ALA A 684 -11.45 45.78 -8.65
CA ALA A 684 -11.66 45.68 -10.09
C ALA A 684 -13.04 46.29 -10.40
N ASP A 685 -13.08 47.27 -11.31
CA ASP A 685 -14.31 47.95 -11.70
C ASP A 685 -14.25 48.33 -13.18
N MET A 686 -15.36 48.74 -13.72
CA MET A 686 -15.47 49.17 -15.12
C MET A 686 -15.33 50.69 -15.21
N GLU A 687 -14.47 51.16 -16.10
CA GLU A 687 -14.32 52.58 -16.45
C GLU A 687 -14.25 52.68 -17.98
N ASP A 688 -15.22 53.46 -18.56
CA ASP A 688 -15.29 53.70 -19.99
C ASP A 688 -15.26 52.45 -20.87
N GLY A 689 -15.97 51.39 -20.41
CA GLY A 689 -16.05 50.11 -21.13
C GLY A 689 -14.86 49.20 -20.97
N VAL A 690 -13.90 49.53 -20.09
CA VAL A 690 -12.68 48.78 -19.87
C VAL A 690 -12.61 48.39 -18.37
N LEU A 691 -12.28 47.14 -18.08
CA LEU A 691 -12.05 46.69 -16.70
C LEU A 691 -10.70 47.23 -16.21
N VAL A 692 -10.68 47.93 -15.10
CA VAL A 692 -9.48 48.54 -14.50
C VAL A 692 -9.31 48.06 -13.05
N ILE A 693 -8.03 47.93 -12.64
CA ILE A 693 -7.64 47.59 -11.25
C ILE A 693 -7.18 48.90 -10.59
N LYS A 694 -7.71 49.18 -9.38
CA LYS A 694 -7.36 50.39 -8.61
C LYS A 694 -7.27 50.05 -7.13
N LYS A 695 -6.68 50.96 -6.35
CA LYS A 695 -6.65 50.83 -4.89
C LYS A 695 -8.06 51.01 -4.32
N LYS A 696 -8.43 50.12 -3.40
CA LYS A 696 -9.75 50.23 -2.77
C LYS A 696 -9.72 51.34 -1.71
N UNK A 697 -10.36 52.06 -1.97
CA UNK A 697 -10.45 53.07 -1.12
C UNK A 697 -10.86 52.61 0.19
N ALA A 698 -10.35 53.20 1.18
CA ALA A 698 -10.73 52.95 2.54
C ALA A 698 -12.08 53.65 2.84
N LYS A 699 -13.03 52.87 3.33
CA LYS A 699 -14.31 53.45 3.81
C LYS A 699 -14.11 54.08 5.17
#